data_16163c9265b9ca00d1ceb627584cd300
#
_entry.id   16163c9265b9ca00d1ceb627584cd300
#
_cell.length_a   1.000
_cell.length_b   1.000
_cell.length_c   1.000
_cell.angle_alpha   90.00
_cell.angle_beta   90.00
_cell.angle_gamma   90.00
#
_symmetry.space_group_name_H-M   'P 1'
#
loop_
_entity.id
_entity.type
_entity.pdbx_description
1 polymer ?
#
loop_
_entity_poly.entity_id
_entity_poly.type
_entity_poly.pdbx_seq_one_letter_code
_entity_poly.pdbx_strand_id
1 'polypeptide(L)'
;MSLPNIDKALMPQSPFLMEDADEPIEIELGDPLDPLEIEVEVELEQSPAFDSNLAEFIDESALATLASDLLEDFDNDKRSRRDWERTYTQGLDLLGLKIEERSEPWAGACGVFHPLLAEAVIRFQSEMISETFPAQGPVKAKIIGDDTQATQQSAARVVEDMNHHLTDKMTEFRPEHEKMLWGLALAGAGFKKVYYDPTMDRPTSMYVPAEDLIIPYGAADLRSSPRVTHIMRKTKNDIRKLQYTGFYRSIDLGDPVRVVDDLQERKDEAEGYTQLDDDRYQLLEMMVDLDLAGFEDIDEETGEETGIGLPYIVTIDRGTQEVLAVRRNWDEHDPLKAKKHHFVQYTYIPGFGAYGYGLIHLLGGAAKSATSITRQLVDAGTLSNLPGGLKSRGMRIKGDESPIMPGEWRDVDVPSSTIKDNILPLPYKEPSQTLFQLLQNVVEEGRKLAAVSDVNFGNVNGEAPVGTTLAILERELKVMSAVQARVHASMAQEFKLVAKIIRDYTAPAYDYEPDYHAQRTAKKEDYDKVQIIPVSDPNATTMAQRIIQYQAAIQLAQQSPQVYNLPLLHRQMLEVMGIKDADKIVVVPDENQNPVDPITENMAILQLKPCKAFLEQDHEAHIAVHMSMLNDPKIAAVMGQDPNANNIKAALMAHVQEHVGFRFRMQLQQQLGVQLPPEGAQMPPEVNAQLAQLAAQAASQVVAANQAQAAQAQAAQAMQDPVVQMQQKELLLKEQEIQDKRFIEIEKLKTQKEIAMINNEAKLLIQGEEAKVDALFKGMDMATSQQNLGGVAPAATPTTGA
;
A
#
# COMPACT_ATOMS: atom_id res chain seq x y z
N MET A 1 -12.74 -19.54 51.88
CA MET A 1 -11.84 -20.05 50.82
C MET A 1 -11.05 -18.86 50.34
N SER A 2 -9.79 -18.81 50.72
CA SER A 2 -8.84 -17.74 50.43
C SER A 2 -8.35 -17.84 49.00
N LEU A 3 -8.41 -16.74 48.27
CA LEU A 3 -7.81 -16.59 46.94
C LEU A 3 -6.28 -16.65 47.05
N PRO A 4 -5.59 -17.28 46.10
CA PRO A 4 -4.14 -17.33 46.13
C PRO A 4 -3.52 -16.01 45.72
N ASN A 5 -2.44 -15.64 46.41
CA ASN A 5 -1.53 -14.54 46.10
C ASN A 5 -1.05 -14.66 44.63
N ILE A 6 -1.30 -13.66 43.82
CA ILE A 6 -0.70 -13.50 42.52
C ILE A 6 0.68 -12.89 42.76
N ASP A 7 1.71 -13.65 42.38
CA ASP A 7 3.11 -13.27 42.47
C ASP A 7 3.39 -11.99 41.69
N LYS A 8 4.05 -11.04 42.37
CA LYS A 8 4.55 -9.78 41.79
C LYS A 8 5.65 -9.94 40.70
N ALA A 9 5.87 -11.17 40.25
CA ALA A 9 6.97 -11.50 39.31
C ALA A 9 6.59 -11.48 37.84
N LEU A 10 5.35 -11.08 37.48
CA LEU A 10 4.85 -11.09 36.05
C LEU A 10 4.38 -9.71 35.57
N MET A 11 4.92 -8.62 36.09
CA MET A 11 4.79 -7.34 35.36
C MET A 11 6.04 -7.13 34.49
N PRO A 12 5.89 -6.93 33.17
CA PRO A 12 7.02 -6.51 32.37
C PRO A 12 7.48 -5.14 32.85
N GLN A 13 8.75 -5.06 33.23
CA GLN A 13 9.37 -3.79 33.58
C GLN A 13 9.33 -2.89 32.36
N SER A 14 8.69 -1.74 32.51
CA SER A 14 8.77 -0.63 31.58
C SER A 14 10.25 -0.31 31.29
N PRO A 15 10.65 -0.10 30.02
CA PRO A 15 12.03 0.28 29.69
C PRO A 15 12.41 1.71 30.11
N PHE A 16 11.58 2.37 30.90
CA PHE A 16 11.79 3.72 31.45
C PHE A 16 12.01 3.74 32.97
N LEU A 17 12.70 2.76 33.53
CA LEU A 17 13.28 2.93 34.83
C LEU A 17 14.76 3.27 34.65
N MET A 18 15.05 4.52 34.94
CA MET A 18 16.37 5.11 35.05
C MET A 18 17.35 4.21 35.78
N GLU A 19 18.54 4.07 35.23
CA GLU A 19 19.72 3.65 35.98
C GLU A 19 19.95 4.65 37.11
N ASP A 20 19.99 4.12 38.32
CA ASP A 20 20.29 4.82 39.55
C ASP A 20 21.66 5.50 39.45
N ALA A 21 21.67 6.81 39.44
CA ALA A 21 22.87 7.58 39.78
C ALA A 21 22.97 7.74 41.31
N ASP A 22 23.27 6.65 42.01
CA ASP A 22 23.73 6.70 43.37
C ASP A 22 25.26 6.86 43.38
N GLU A 23 25.76 8.03 43.14
CA GLU A 23 27.05 8.48 43.62
C GLU A 23 26.81 9.41 44.83
N PRO A 24 27.31 9.08 46.03
CA PRO A 24 27.17 9.96 47.16
C PRO A 24 28.07 11.18 46.96
N ILE A 25 27.49 12.36 46.85
CA ILE A 25 28.19 13.62 46.93
C ILE A 25 28.65 13.78 48.38
N GLU A 26 29.94 13.59 48.66
CA GLU A 26 30.56 13.98 49.92
C GLU A 26 30.56 15.51 50.03
N ILE A 27 29.68 16.05 50.87
CA ILE A 27 29.72 17.46 51.25
C ILE A 27 30.67 17.60 52.44
N GLU A 28 31.85 18.23 52.26
CA GLU A 28 32.68 18.67 53.34
C GLU A 28 31.91 19.72 54.20
N LEU A 29 31.61 19.36 55.43
CA LEU A 29 31.06 20.25 56.43
C LEU A 29 32.17 21.20 56.93
N GLY A 30 32.11 22.46 56.47
CA GLY A 30 32.86 23.53 57.10
C GLY A 30 32.37 23.89 58.50
N ASP A 31 33.27 24.39 59.32
CA ASP A 31 33.21 24.67 60.76
C ASP A 31 31.91 25.41 61.24
N PRO A 32 31.40 25.08 62.43
CA PRO A 32 30.14 25.61 62.94
C PRO A 32 30.29 26.90 63.73
N LEU A 33 30.45 28.05 63.08
CA LEU A 33 30.32 29.36 63.75
C LEU A 33 29.95 30.48 62.76
N ASP A 34 28.72 30.50 62.28
CA ASP A 34 28.05 31.73 61.86
C ASP A 34 26.51 31.56 61.83
N PRO A 35 25.74 32.27 62.64
CA PRO A 35 24.28 32.09 62.69
C PRO A 35 23.59 33.10 61.78
N LEU A 36 23.70 32.95 60.45
CA LEU A 36 22.84 33.59 59.46
C LEU A 36 22.84 32.70 58.19
N GLU A 37 22.42 31.46 58.33
CA GLU A 37 21.99 30.71 57.15
C GLU A 37 20.55 31.13 56.79
N ILE A 38 20.43 31.91 55.77
CA ILE A 38 19.20 32.04 55.00
C ILE A 38 19.11 30.71 54.23
N GLU A 39 18.23 29.80 54.72
CA GLU A 39 17.77 28.68 53.89
C GLU A 39 17.07 29.28 52.66
N VAL A 40 17.81 29.50 51.57
CA VAL A 40 17.22 29.63 50.26
C VAL A 40 16.90 28.21 49.83
N GLU A 41 15.68 27.75 50.06
CA GLU A 41 15.12 26.66 49.28
C GLU A 41 15.14 27.11 47.81
N VAL A 42 16.23 26.78 47.12
CA VAL A 42 16.22 26.77 45.67
C VAL A 42 15.41 25.53 45.33
N GLU A 43 14.10 25.71 45.16
CA GLU A 43 13.32 24.81 44.34
C GLU A 43 13.99 24.86 42.93
N LEU A 44 14.84 23.87 42.71
CA LEU A 44 15.21 23.52 41.31
C LEU A 44 13.90 23.13 40.62
N GLU A 45 13.26 24.07 39.98
CA GLU A 45 12.18 23.78 39.02
C GLU A 45 12.77 22.81 38.00
N GLN A 46 12.53 21.53 38.24
CA GLN A 46 12.88 20.50 37.29
C GLN A 46 12.07 20.79 36.03
N SER A 47 12.73 21.20 34.98
CA SER A 47 12.07 21.39 33.69
C SER A 47 11.35 20.09 33.32
N PRO A 48 10.05 20.15 32.98
CA PRO A 48 9.25 18.95 32.77
C PRO A 48 9.84 18.10 31.63
N ALA A 49 9.89 16.79 31.83
CA ALA A 49 10.34 15.85 30.80
C ALA A 49 9.65 16.12 29.47
N PHE A 50 10.34 15.84 28.35
CA PHE A 50 9.83 16.17 27.01
C PHE A 50 8.43 15.61 26.76
N ASP A 51 8.17 14.37 27.17
CA ASP A 51 6.88 13.69 26.97
C ASP A 51 5.86 13.92 28.10
N SER A 52 6.16 14.81 29.08
CA SER A 52 5.24 15.10 30.16
C SER A 52 3.99 15.84 29.71
N ASN A 53 2.92 15.75 30.51
CA ASN A 53 1.73 16.55 30.33
C ASN A 53 1.96 17.97 30.88
N LEU A 54 2.19 18.94 30.00
CA LEU A 54 2.49 20.32 30.39
C LEU A 54 1.32 21.00 31.14
N ALA A 55 0.08 20.51 30.99
CA ALA A 55 -1.06 21.03 31.73
C ALA A 55 -0.94 20.88 33.27
N GLU A 56 -0.03 20.06 33.77
CA GLU A 56 0.26 19.93 35.19
C GLU A 56 1.17 21.05 35.73
N PHE A 57 1.89 21.75 34.83
CA PHE A 57 2.88 22.77 35.13
C PHE A 57 2.40 24.19 34.79
N ILE A 58 1.26 24.33 34.13
CA ILE A 58 0.67 25.60 33.74
C ILE A 58 -0.39 26.01 34.75
N ASP A 59 -0.44 27.32 35.08
CA ASP A 59 -1.44 27.88 35.98
C ASP A 59 -2.88 27.66 35.50
N GLU A 60 -3.80 27.35 36.43
CA GLU A 60 -5.22 27.12 36.15
C GLU A 60 -5.89 28.30 35.39
N SER A 61 -5.52 29.54 35.73
CA SER A 61 -6.04 30.70 35.02
C SER A 61 -5.58 30.78 33.56
N ALA A 62 -4.34 30.37 33.27
CA ALA A 62 -3.80 30.33 31.93
C ALA A 62 -4.45 29.19 31.13
N LEU A 63 -4.65 28.03 31.76
CA LEU A 63 -5.39 26.92 31.14
C LEU A 63 -6.84 27.27 30.81
N ALA A 64 -7.54 27.98 31.71
CA ALA A 64 -8.90 28.38 31.47
C ALA A 64 -8.99 29.39 30.30
N THR A 65 -8.04 30.31 30.20
CA THR A 65 -7.96 31.25 29.06
C THR A 65 -7.70 30.51 27.76
N LEU A 66 -6.70 29.62 27.75
CA LEU A 66 -6.38 28.78 26.60
C LEU A 66 -7.58 27.93 26.16
N ALA A 67 -8.30 27.33 27.09
CA ALA A 67 -9.50 26.57 26.79
C ALA A 67 -10.58 27.43 26.15
N SER A 68 -10.82 28.63 26.68
CA SER A 68 -11.81 29.57 26.13
C SER A 68 -11.49 29.97 24.69
N ASP A 69 -10.24 30.33 24.43
CA ASP A 69 -9.79 30.77 23.09
C ASP A 69 -9.89 29.65 22.08
N LEU A 70 -9.43 28.44 22.45
CA LEU A 70 -9.49 27.26 21.57
C LEU A 70 -10.92 26.77 21.33
N LEU A 71 -11.82 26.88 22.30
CA LEU A 71 -13.24 26.56 22.11
C LEU A 71 -13.95 27.57 21.20
N GLU A 72 -13.64 28.88 21.31
CA GLU A 72 -14.15 29.89 20.39
C GLU A 72 -13.69 29.58 18.95
N ASP A 73 -12.43 29.26 18.78
CA ASP A 73 -11.84 28.84 17.52
C ASP A 73 -12.53 27.61 16.94
N PHE A 74 -12.75 26.59 17.75
CA PHE A 74 -13.47 25.38 17.35
C PHE A 74 -14.90 25.69 16.90
N ASP A 75 -15.63 26.52 17.65
CA ASP A 75 -17.02 26.89 17.30
C ASP A 75 -17.07 27.72 16.02
N ASN A 76 -16.07 28.56 15.75
CA ASN A 76 -15.93 29.29 14.50
C ASN A 76 -15.66 28.32 13.32
N ASP A 77 -14.74 27.37 13.48
CA ASP A 77 -14.42 26.37 12.47
C ASP A 77 -15.65 25.49 12.17
N LYS A 78 -16.36 25.04 13.20
CA LYS A 78 -17.58 24.25 13.04
C LYS A 78 -18.67 25.02 12.31
N ARG A 79 -18.86 26.30 12.66
CA ARG A 79 -19.85 27.18 11.98
C ARG A 79 -19.49 27.39 10.51
N SER A 80 -18.20 27.46 10.17
CA SER A 80 -17.75 27.71 8.80
C SER A 80 -18.14 26.60 7.81
N ARG A 81 -18.30 25.36 8.27
CA ARG A 81 -18.65 24.19 7.44
C ARG A 81 -20.13 23.79 7.50
N ARG A 82 -20.98 24.58 8.11
CA ARG A 82 -22.40 24.25 8.35
C ARG A 82 -23.17 23.86 7.07
N ASP A 83 -22.88 24.48 5.94
CA ASP A 83 -23.54 24.15 4.68
C ASP A 83 -23.08 22.78 4.13
N TRP A 84 -21.82 22.42 4.35
CA TRP A 84 -21.31 21.09 4.07
C TRP A 84 -22.01 20.02 4.94
N GLU A 85 -22.13 20.26 6.24
CA GLU A 85 -22.85 19.38 7.18
C GLU A 85 -24.31 19.21 6.78
N ARG A 86 -25.00 20.28 6.38
CA ARG A 86 -26.38 20.21 5.87
C ARG A 86 -26.49 19.35 4.61
N THR A 87 -25.59 19.50 3.68
CA THR A 87 -25.57 18.69 2.45
C THR A 87 -25.34 17.22 2.77
N TYR A 88 -24.42 16.95 3.70
CA TYR A 88 -24.12 15.60 4.15
C TYR A 88 -25.31 14.95 4.85
N THR A 89 -25.98 15.66 5.76
CA THR A 89 -27.19 15.19 6.46
C THR A 89 -28.32 14.85 5.47
N GLN A 90 -28.58 15.74 4.49
CA GLN A 90 -29.55 15.44 3.43
C GLN A 90 -29.17 14.21 2.59
N GLY A 91 -27.88 13.98 2.41
CA GLY A 91 -27.39 12.83 1.69
C GLY A 91 -27.58 11.50 2.44
N LEU A 92 -27.46 11.52 3.77
CA LEU A 92 -27.73 10.35 4.61
C LEU A 92 -29.18 9.88 4.45
N ASP A 93 -30.13 10.80 4.40
CA ASP A 93 -31.56 10.47 4.17
C ASP A 93 -31.75 9.75 2.81
N LEU A 94 -30.96 10.14 1.78
CA LEU A 94 -31.07 9.58 0.43
C LEU A 94 -30.45 8.18 0.29
N LEU A 95 -29.72 7.69 1.28
CA LEU A 95 -29.23 6.29 1.29
C LEU A 95 -30.40 5.30 1.39
N GLY A 96 -31.52 5.73 1.98
CA GLY A 96 -32.71 4.87 2.09
C GLY A 96 -32.54 3.66 3.00
N LEU A 97 -31.70 3.77 4.02
CA LEU A 97 -31.44 2.68 4.98
C LEU A 97 -32.61 2.51 5.95
N LYS A 98 -33.48 3.53 6.11
CA LYS A 98 -34.64 3.52 6.97
C LYS A 98 -35.91 3.29 6.14
N ILE A 99 -36.81 2.43 6.64
CA ILE A 99 -38.15 2.33 6.10
C ILE A 99 -38.99 3.48 6.64
N GLU A 100 -39.37 4.42 5.75
CA GLU A 100 -40.13 5.61 6.12
C GLU A 100 -41.63 5.36 5.98
N GLU A 101 -42.40 5.56 7.06
CA GLU A 101 -43.85 5.67 7.00
C GLU A 101 -44.27 7.14 6.82
N ARG A 102 -44.76 7.47 5.63
CA ARG A 102 -45.17 8.84 5.33
C ARG A 102 -46.63 9.09 5.70
N SER A 103 -46.85 10.24 6.35
CA SER A 103 -48.17 10.76 6.63
C SER A 103 -48.62 11.84 5.62
N GLU A 104 -47.69 12.35 4.81
CA GLU A 104 -47.94 13.36 3.79
C GLU A 104 -47.57 12.82 2.39
N PRO A 105 -48.41 13.17 1.36
CA PRO A 105 -49.61 13.97 1.32
C PRO A 105 -50.86 13.28 1.91
N TRP A 106 -50.77 12.00 2.26
CA TRP A 106 -51.80 11.24 3.02
C TRP A 106 -51.14 10.13 3.80
N ALA A 107 -51.79 9.64 4.86
CA ALA A 107 -51.30 8.53 5.67
C ALA A 107 -51.19 7.24 4.84
N GLY A 108 -49.96 6.64 4.80
CA GLY A 108 -49.67 5.47 3.96
C GLY A 108 -49.21 5.82 2.55
N ALA A 109 -48.83 7.09 2.26
CA ALA A 109 -48.14 7.46 1.03
C ALA A 109 -46.77 6.73 0.93
N CYS A 110 -46.31 6.51 -0.30
CA CYS A 110 -45.09 5.74 -0.57
C CYS A 110 -43.85 6.38 0.09
N GLY A 111 -43.22 5.67 1.02
CA GLY A 111 -41.99 6.05 1.71
C GLY A 111 -40.70 5.50 1.10
N VAL A 112 -40.78 4.84 -0.05
CA VAL A 112 -39.62 4.23 -0.71
C VAL A 112 -38.59 5.24 -1.13
N PHE A 113 -37.30 4.93 -0.92
CA PHE A 113 -36.15 5.63 -1.47
C PHE A 113 -35.60 4.84 -2.66
N HIS A 114 -35.14 5.57 -3.68
CA HIS A 114 -34.45 4.93 -4.80
C HIS A 114 -32.99 4.65 -4.40
N PRO A 115 -32.48 3.42 -4.51
CA PRO A 115 -31.18 3.00 -3.96
C PRO A 115 -29.96 3.48 -4.76
N LEU A 116 -30.09 4.43 -5.67
CA LEU A 116 -29.04 4.88 -6.58
C LEU A 116 -27.74 5.30 -5.85
N LEU A 117 -27.88 6.03 -4.74
CA LEU A 117 -26.72 6.49 -3.96
C LEU A 117 -26.09 5.33 -3.19
N ALA A 118 -26.91 4.50 -2.54
CA ALA A 118 -26.42 3.33 -1.80
C ALA A 118 -25.71 2.32 -2.73
N GLU A 119 -26.29 2.04 -3.91
CA GLU A 119 -25.69 1.18 -4.94
C GLU A 119 -24.28 1.66 -5.32
N ALA A 120 -24.13 2.97 -5.56
CA ALA A 120 -22.86 3.55 -5.93
C ALA A 120 -21.81 3.46 -4.82
N VAL A 121 -22.19 3.73 -3.57
CA VAL A 121 -21.29 3.67 -2.40
C VAL A 121 -20.83 2.24 -2.13
N ILE A 122 -21.78 1.27 -2.13
CA ILE A 122 -21.47 -0.16 -1.88
C ILE A 122 -20.52 -0.69 -2.98
N ARG A 123 -20.78 -0.35 -4.23
CA ARG A 123 -19.94 -0.79 -5.35
C ARG A 123 -18.52 -0.24 -5.21
N PHE A 124 -18.38 1.05 -4.97
CA PHE A 124 -17.08 1.67 -4.73
C PHE A 124 -16.32 0.97 -3.59
N GLN A 125 -16.97 0.80 -2.44
CA GLN A 125 -16.35 0.13 -1.30
C GLN A 125 -15.89 -1.28 -1.65
N SER A 126 -16.74 -2.07 -2.32
CA SER A 126 -16.44 -3.46 -2.69
C SER A 126 -15.28 -3.57 -3.68
N GLU A 127 -15.21 -2.68 -4.67
CA GLU A 127 -14.11 -2.63 -5.63
C GLU A 127 -12.81 -2.21 -4.95
N MET A 128 -12.85 -1.13 -4.15
CA MET A 128 -11.67 -0.60 -3.50
C MET A 128 -11.08 -1.55 -2.45
N ILE A 129 -11.91 -2.27 -1.68
CA ILE A 129 -11.38 -3.21 -0.69
C ILE A 129 -10.66 -4.39 -1.34
N SER A 130 -11.14 -4.87 -2.48
CA SER A 130 -10.49 -5.95 -3.22
C SER A 130 -9.13 -5.53 -3.80
N GLU A 131 -9.00 -4.27 -4.20
CA GLU A 131 -7.76 -3.71 -4.74
C GLU A 131 -6.75 -3.37 -3.63
N THR A 132 -7.22 -2.87 -2.49
CA THR A 132 -6.34 -2.42 -1.39
C THR A 132 -5.87 -3.56 -0.49
N PHE A 133 -6.62 -4.68 -0.43
CA PHE A 133 -6.30 -5.86 0.38
C PHE A 133 -6.26 -7.15 -0.44
N PRO A 134 -5.25 -7.32 -1.31
CA PRO A 134 -5.06 -8.58 -2.01
C PRO A 134 -4.63 -9.70 -1.04
N ALA A 135 -4.79 -10.96 -1.47
CA ALA A 135 -4.50 -12.14 -0.64
C ALA A 135 -3.03 -12.24 -0.14
N GLN A 136 -2.12 -11.55 -0.82
CA GLN A 136 -0.68 -11.51 -0.46
C GLN A 136 -0.36 -10.43 0.59
N GLY A 137 -1.35 -9.69 1.05
CA GLY A 137 -1.19 -8.55 1.95
C GLY A 137 -1.11 -7.19 1.22
N PRO A 138 -1.40 -6.09 1.95
CA PRO A 138 -1.53 -4.75 1.37
C PRO A 138 -0.19 -4.03 1.10
N VAL A 139 0.96 -4.59 1.55
CA VAL A 139 2.25 -3.89 1.58
C VAL A 139 3.22 -4.43 0.55
N LYS A 140 3.92 -3.53 -0.12
CA LYS A 140 5.14 -3.74 -0.91
C LYS A 140 6.27 -2.86 -0.40
N ALA A 141 7.49 -3.26 -0.67
CA ALA A 141 8.68 -2.47 -0.38
C ALA A 141 9.37 -2.00 -1.67
N LYS A 142 9.89 -0.79 -1.62
CA LYS A 142 10.79 -0.24 -2.63
C LYS A 142 12.13 0.06 -1.98
N ILE A 143 13.20 -0.51 -2.51
CA ILE A 143 14.56 -0.31 -2.00
C ILE A 143 14.98 1.13 -2.25
N ILE A 144 15.59 1.77 -1.24
CA ILE A 144 16.17 3.10 -1.32
C ILE A 144 17.70 2.93 -1.44
N GLY A 145 18.29 3.47 -2.51
CA GLY A 145 19.72 3.35 -2.77
C GLY A 145 20.11 2.13 -3.60
N ASP A 146 21.23 1.49 -3.24
CA ASP A 146 21.78 0.38 -4.00
C ASP A 146 20.99 -0.90 -3.82
N ASP A 147 20.63 -1.55 -4.93
CA ASP A 147 19.95 -2.83 -4.96
C ASP A 147 20.97 -3.96 -4.78
N THR A 148 21.24 -4.30 -3.53
CA THR A 148 22.11 -5.40 -3.13
C THR A 148 21.28 -6.57 -2.59
N GLN A 149 21.87 -7.76 -2.55
CA GLN A 149 21.22 -8.92 -1.95
C GLN A 149 20.82 -8.68 -0.48
N ALA A 150 21.62 -7.93 0.27
CA ALA A 150 21.33 -7.59 1.65
C ALA A 150 20.10 -6.67 1.77
N THR A 151 20.00 -5.65 0.89
CA THR A 151 18.85 -4.73 0.87
C THR A 151 17.58 -5.42 0.38
N GLN A 152 17.67 -6.38 -0.55
CA GLN A 152 16.53 -7.22 -0.97
C GLN A 152 16.01 -8.08 0.18
N GLN A 153 16.92 -8.70 0.97
CA GLN A 153 16.52 -9.46 2.15
C GLN A 153 15.88 -8.58 3.23
N SER A 154 16.41 -7.36 3.44
CA SER A 154 15.81 -6.38 4.34
C SER A 154 14.40 -5.99 3.87
N ALA A 155 14.23 -5.74 2.58
CA ALA A 155 12.94 -5.42 1.98
C ALA A 155 11.92 -6.55 2.16
N ALA A 156 12.34 -7.81 1.95
CA ALA A 156 11.47 -8.96 2.17
C ALA A 156 11.02 -9.08 3.64
N ARG A 157 11.95 -8.92 4.60
CA ARG A 157 11.61 -8.94 6.04
C ARG A 157 10.64 -7.82 6.42
N VAL A 158 10.87 -6.59 5.93
CA VAL A 158 9.98 -5.45 6.21
C VAL A 158 8.58 -5.67 5.64
N VAL A 159 8.45 -6.17 4.42
CA VAL A 159 7.15 -6.49 3.82
C VAL A 159 6.39 -7.51 4.65
N GLU A 160 7.08 -8.55 5.08
CA GLU A 160 6.48 -9.63 5.82
C GLU A 160 6.06 -9.19 7.23
N ASP A 161 6.93 -8.45 7.93
CA ASP A 161 6.66 -7.89 9.25
C ASP A 161 5.48 -6.88 9.19
N MET A 162 5.50 -5.96 8.23
CA MET A 162 4.41 -5.01 8.04
C MET A 162 3.08 -5.70 7.71
N ASN A 163 3.10 -6.69 6.84
CA ASN A 163 1.88 -7.45 6.53
C ASN A 163 1.38 -8.19 7.77
N HIS A 164 2.27 -8.84 8.55
CA HIS A 164 1.89 -9.47 9.80
C HIS A 164 1.28 -8.45 10.80
N HIS A 165 1.87 -7.25 10.93
CA HIS A 165 1.28 -6.21 11.77
C HIS A 165 -0.12 -5.82 11.30
N LEU A 166 -0.33 -5.58 10.00
CA LEU A 166 -1.58 -5.08 9.44
C LEU A 166 -2.69 -6.14 9.35
N THR A 167 -2.35 -7.44 9.22
CA THR A 167 -3.34 -8.52 9.06
C THR A 167 -3.61 -9.28 10.33
N ASP A 168 -2.58 -9.51 11.16
CA ASP A 168 -2.68 -10.40 12.32
C ASP A 168 -2.69 -9.66 13.64
N LYS A 169 -1.79 -8.69 13.85
CA LYS A 169 -1.74 -7.92 15.10
C LYS A 169 -2.81 -6.83 15.17
N MET A 170 -3.00 -6.08 14.09
CA MET A 170 -3.99 -5.00 14.00
C MET A 170 -5.29 -5.54 13.35
N THR A 171 -6.01 -6.39 14.07
CA THR A 171 -7.24 -7.06 13.57
C THR A 171 -8.31 -6.06 13.14
N GLU A 172 -8.32 -4.84 13.73
CA GLU A 172 -9.23 -3.75 13.38
C GLU A 172 -8.85 -3.03 12.08
N PHE A 173 -7.61 -3.18 11.57
CA PHE A 173 -7.11 -2.38 10.45
C PHE A 173 -7.99 -2.50 9.19
N ARG A 174 -8.34 -3.72 8.80
CA ARG A 174 -9.20 -3.96 7.65
C ARG A 174 -10.64 -3.48 7.85
N PRO A 175 -11.35 -3.80 8.95
CA PRO A 175 -12.68 -3.24 9.24
C PRO A 175 -12.69 -1.70 9.27
N GLU A 176 -11.70 -1.06 9.87
CA GLU A 176 -11.59 0.40 9.90
C GLU A 176 -11.30 0.99 8.50
N HIS A 177 -10.56 0.26 7.67
CA HIS A 177 -10.35 0.67 6.27
C HIS A 177 -11.64 0.53 5.44
N GLU A 178 -12.43 -0.53 5.65
CA GLU A 178 -13.75 -0.70 5.01
C GLU A 178 -14.72 0.42 5.39
N LYS A 179 -14.77 0.80 6.67
CA LYS A 179 -15.58 1.95 7.15
C LYS A 179 -15.09 3.26 6.53
N MET A 180 -13.76 3.44 6.46
CA MET A 180 -13.16 4.61 5.83
C MET A 180 -13.55 4.72 4.35
N LEU A 181 -13.50 3.63 3.58
CA LEU A 181 -13.90 3.62 2.17
C LEU A 181 -15.39 3.96 1.98
N TRP A 182 -16.27 3.48 2.87
CA TRP A 182 -17.68 3.85 2.88
C TRP A 182 -17.87 5.36 3.11
N GLY A 183 -17.27 5.88 4.18
CA GLY A 183 -17.34 7.31 4.52
C GLY A 183 -16.71 8.20 3.46
N LEU A 184 -15.58 7.78 2.89
CA LEU A 184 -14.89 8.47 1.81
C LEU A 184 -15.78 8.61 0.57
N ALA A 185 -16.41 7.53 0.13
CA ALA A 185 -17.32 7.58 -1.02
C ALA A 185 -18.50 8.52 -0.77
N LEU A 186 -19.05 8.47 0.43
CA LEU A 186 -20.25 9.22 0.79
C LEU A 186 -19.95 10.72 0.95
N ALA A 187 -19.03 11.06 1.87
CA ALA A 187 -18.74 12.45 2.26
C ALA A 187 -17.76 13.16 1.32
N GLY A 188 -16.87 12.40 0.66
CA GLY A 188 -15.79 12.93 -0.19
C GLY A 188 -14.45 13.03 0.49
N ALA A 189 -14.42 12.95 1.82
CA ALA A 189 -13.21 12.88 2.64
C ALA A 189 -13.40 11.83 3.74
N GLY A 190 -12.33 11.16 4.08
CA GLY A 190 -12.21 10.29 5.24
C GLY A 190 -10.82 10.45 5.82
N PHE A 191 -10.70 10.25 7.11
CA PHE A 191 -9.41 10.40 7.79
C PHE A 191 -9.08 9.13 8.55
N LYS A 192 -7.80 8.86 8.70
CA LYS A 192 -7.32 7.83 9.61
C LYS A 192 -6.34 8.44 10.60
N LYS A 193 -6.54 8.14 11.88
CA LYS A 193 -5.62 8.51 12.94
C LYS A 193 -4.66 7.36 13.19
N VAL A 194 -3.36 7.62 13.04
CA VAL A 194 -2.30 6.63 13.23
C VAL A 194 -1.50 7.02 14.48
N TYR A 195 -1.46 6.13 15.45
CA TYR A 195 -0.76 6.36 16.71
C TYR A 195 -0.32 5.05 17.34
N TYR A 196 0.59 5.12 18.30
CA TYR A 196 0.95 3.99 19.15
C TYR A 196 -0.01 3.89 20.32
N ASP A 197 -0.60 2.72 20.54
CA ASP A 197 -1.46 2.46 21.68
C ASP A 197 -0.68 1.73 22.79
N PRO A 198 -0.34 2.40 23.89
CA PRO A 198 0.46 1.79 24.96
C PRO A 198 -0.30 0.69 25.72
N THR A 199 -1.64 0.66 25.64
CA THR A 199 -2.43 -0.38 26.30
C THR A 199 -2.43 -1.69 25.52
N MET A 200 -2.28 -1.59 24.21
CA MET A 200 -2.21 -2.75 23.30
C MET A 200 -0.78 -3.07 22.86
N ASP A 201 0.19 -2.24 23.22
CA ASP A 201 1.62 -2.35 22.86
C ASP A 201 1.82 -2.53 21.34
N ARG A 202 1.12 -1.72 20.54
CA ARG A 202 1.17 -1.82 19.08
C ARG A 202 0.71 -0.54 18.38
N PRO A 203 1.09 -0.34 17.09
CA PRO A 203 0.50 0.71 16.29
C PRO A 203 -1.00 0.46 16.08
N THR A 204 -1.75 1.54 15.98
CA THR A 204 -3.20 1.52 15.73
C THR A 204 -3.52 2.54 14.63
N SER A 205 -4.41 2.17 13.72
CA SER A 205 -4.90 3.05 12.67
C SER A 205 -6.43 2.98 12.64
N MET A 206 -7.09 4.03 13.12
CA MET A 206 -8.53 4.10 13.26
C MET A 206 -9.14 5.08 12.27
N TYR A 207 -10.31 4.74 11.76
CA TYR A 207 -11.09 5.63 10.93
C TYR A 207 -11.68 6.78 11.76
N VAL A 208 -11.51 7.99 11.26
CA VAL A 208 -12.13 9.20 11.79
C VAL A 208 -13.03 9.77 10.69
N PRO A 209 -14.35 9.81 10.93
CA PRO A 209 -15.30 10.38 9.98
C PRO A 209 -15.02 11.86 9.72
N ALA A 210 -15.39 12.35 8.53
CA ALA A 210 -15.15 13.74 8.15
C ALA A 210 -15.87 14.76 9.08
N GLU A 211 -16.94 14.35 9.71
CA GLU A 211 -17.66 15.18 10.68
C GLU A 211 -16.95 15.31 12.03
N ASP A 212 -16.15 14.31 12.42
CA ASP A 212 -15.43 14.33 13.69
C ASP A 212 -14.03 14.95 13.58
N LEU A 213 -13.59 15.32 12.36
CA LEU A 213 -12.36 16.08 12.15
C LEU A 213 -12.67 17.46 11.58
N ILE A 214 -12.40 18.51 12.37
CA ILE A 214 -12.69 19.87 12.04
C ILE A 214 -11.42 20.60 11.64
N ILE A 215 -11.48 21.24 10.49
CA ILE A 215 -10.38 21.98 9.87
C ILE A 215 -10.86 23.42 9.62
N PRO A 216 -10.06 24.46 9.92
CA PRO A 216 -10.44 25.85 9.76
C PRO A 216 -10.77 26.21 8.31
N TYR A 217 -11.61 27.21 8.15
CA TYR A 217 -11.92 27.79 6.84
C TYR A 217 -10.65 28.33 6.18
N GLY A 218 -10.50 28.03 4.90
CA GLY A 218 -9.35 28.47 4.10
C GLY A 218 -8.16 27.52 4.09
N ALA A 219 -8.15 26.48 4.92
CA ALA A 219 -7.14 25.42 4.81
C ALA A 219 -7.37 24.59 3.54
N ALA A 220 -6.32 24.46 2.73
CA ALA A 220 -6.37 23.69 1.49
C ALA A 220 -6.32 22.17 1.75
N ASP A 221 -5.53 21.78 2.72
CA ASP A 221 -5.32 20.38 3.13
C ASP A 221 -5.02 20.29 4.64
N LEU A 222 -4.91 19.05 5.12
CA LEU A 222 -4.65 18.76 6.52
C LEU A 222 -3.24 19.18 6.97
N ARG A 223 -2.25 19.18 6.05
CA ARG A 223 -0.85 19.48 6.36
C ARG A 223 -0.59 20.98 6.51
N SER A 224 -1.22 21.75 5.64
CA SER A 224 -1.10 23.21 5.65
C SER A 224 -2.03 23.87 6.65
N SER A 225 -2.88 23.09 7.32
CA SER A 225 -3.83 23.64 8.29
C SER A 225 -3.12 24.11 9.56
N PRO A 226 -3.36 25.34 10.01
CA PRO A 226 -2.80 25.86 11.26
C PRO A 226 -3.35 25.13 12.48
N ARG A 227 -4.56 24.59 12.38
CA ARG A 227 -5.25 23.88 13.45
C ARG A 227 -6.04 22.71 12.91
N VAL A 228 -6.06 21.60 13.65
CA VAL A 228 -6.88 20.42 13.37
C VAL A 228 -7.52 19.96 14.66
N THR A 229 -8.85 19.88 14.70
CA THR A 229 -9.58 19.44 15.90
C THR A 229 -10.25 18.10 15.64
N HIS A 230 -9.96 17.12 16.48
CA HIS A 230 -10.58 15.80 16.48
C HIS A 230 -11.57 15.69 17.63
N ILE A 231 -12.83 15.42 17.32
CA ILE A 231 -13.89 15.19 18.29
C ILE A 231 -13.85 13.73 18.74
N MET A 232 -13.58 13.49 20.00
CA MET A 232 -13.55 12.15 20.60
C MET A 232 -14.67 11.99 21.61
N ARG A 233 -15.30 10.82 21.62
CA ARG A 233 -16.28 10.45 22.64
C ARG A 233 -15.69 9.37 23.53
N LYS A 234 -15.46 9.66 24.81
CA LYS A 234 -14.81 8.77 25.78
C LYS A 234 -15.73 8.50 26.99
N THR A 235 -15.74 7.26 27.45
CA THR A 235 -16.44 6.91 28.68
C THR A 235 -15.68 7.42 29.91
N LYS A 236 -16.37 7.57 31.04
CA LYS A 236 -15.77 7.95 32.34
C LYS A 236 -14.64 7.00 32.74
N ASN A 237 -14.80 5.72 32.43
CA ASN A 237 -13.78 4.70 32.71
C ASN A 237 -12.52 4.86 31.86
N ASP A 238 -12.69 5.21 30.58
CA ASP A 238 -11.53 5.39 29.69
C ASP A 238 -10.72 6.64 30.08
N ILE A 239 -11.42 7.73 30.46
CA ILE A 239 -10.76 8.92 30.97
C ILE A 239 -10.00 8.63 32.25
N ARG A 240 -10.59 7.90 33.21
CA ARG A 240 -9.92 7.53 34.47
C ARG A 240 -8.68 6.67 34.24
N LYS A 241 -8.71 5.74 33.27
CA LYS A 241 -7.51 4.97 32.88
C LYS A 241 -6.41 5.89 32.40
N LEU A 242 -6.74 6.85 31.53
CA LEU A 242 -5.77 7.80 30.98
C LEU A 242 -5.27 8.78 32.04
N GLN A 243 -6.08 9.13 33.05
CA GLN A 243 -5.66 9.90 34.22
C GLN A 243 -4.71 9.08 35.10
N TYR A 244 -5.02 7.80 35.35
CA TYR A 244 -4.18 6.93 36.16
C TYR A 244 -2.79 6.70 35.54
N THR A 245 -2.70 6.65 34.22
CA THR A 245 -1.42 6.52 33.50
C THR A 245 -0.67 7.85 33.34
N GLY A 246 -1.16 8.96 33.88
CA GLY A 246 -0.55 10.29 33.73
C GLY A 246 -0.67 10.85 32.29
N PHE A 247 -1.50 10.22 31.45
CA PHE A 247 -1.74 10.75 30.11
C PHE A 247 -2.63 12.00 30.16
N TYR A 248 -3.67 11.99 31.00
CA TYR A 248 -4.51 13.13 31.29
C TYR A 248 -4.31 13.62 32.73
N ARG A 249 -4.50 14.89 32.96
CA ARG A 249 -4.47 15.52 34.26
C ARG A 249 -5.54 14.92 35.18
N SER A 250 -5.22 14.67 36.46
CA SER A 250 -6.13 14.06 37.42
C SER A 250 -7.11 15.11 37.99
N ILE A 251 -8.17 15.40 37.27
CA ILE A 251 -9.26 16.30 37.67
C ILE A 251 -10.59 15.57 37.60
N ASP A 252 -11.56 16.02 38.42
CA ASP A 252 -12.91 15.46 38.40
C ASP A 252 -13.78 16.29 37.44
N LEU A 253 -14.17 15.70 36.33
CA LEU A 253 -15.02 16.33 35.30
C LEU A 253 -16.52 16.33 35.66
N GLY A 254 -16.92 15.76 36.80
CA GLY A 254 -18.32 15.60 37.15
C GLY A 254 -19.05 14.61 36.25
N ASP A 255 -20.29 14.91 35.88
CA ASP A 255 -21.09 14.10 34.97
C ASP A 255 -20.99 14.64 33.52
N PRO A 256 -21.01 13.76 32.51
CA PRO A 256 -20.90 14.19 31.12
C PRO A 256 -22.03 15.11 30.70
N VAL A 257 -21.72 16.21 30.05
CA VAL A 257 -22.69 17.13 29.51
C VAL A 257 -23.10 16.67 28.11
N ARG A 258 -24.40 16.44 27.94
CA ARG A 258 -24.94 16.04 26.63
C ARG A 258 -24.81 17.19 25.62
N VAL A 259 -24.03 16.93 24.59
CA VAL A 259 -23.94 17.81 23.41
C VAL A 259 -24.77 17.23 22.29
N VAL A 260 -25.88 17.92 21.94
CA VAL A 260 -26.72 17.50 20.82
C VAL A 260 -26.02 17.88 19.51
N ASP A 261 -25.82 16.90 18.65
CA ASP A 261 -25.29 17.07 17.30
C ASP A 261 -26.32 16.54 16.30
N ASP A 262 -26.94 17.42 15.51
CA ASP A 262 -27.98 17.07 14.52
C ASP A 262 -27.50 15.97 13.56
N LEU A 263 -26.23 15.96 13.21
CA LEU A 263 -25.67 14.98 12.29
C LEU A 263 -25.57 13.58 12.94
N GLN A 264 -25.13 13.52 14.21
CA GLN A 264 -25.07 12.27 14.94
C GLN A 264 -26.48 11.68 15.16
N GLU A 265 -27.44 12.54 15.49
CA GLU A 265 -28.85 12.13 15.65
C GLU A 265 -29.40 11.51 14.34
N ARG A 266 -29.08 12.10 13.18
CA ARG A 266 -29.48 11.53 11.88
C ARG A 266 -28.81 10.21 11.54
N LYS A 267 -27.55 10.03 11.94
CA LYS A 267 -26.87 8.74 11.79
C LYS A 267 -27.52 7.67 12.67
N ASP A 268 -27.74 8.00 13.93
CA ASP A 268 -28.38 7.11 14.87
C ASP A 268 -29.80 6.70 14.38
N GLU A 269 -30.56 7.67 13.86
CA GLU A 269 -31.85 7.37 13.21
C GLU A 269 -31.71 6.44 11.99
N ALA A 270 -30.72 6.65 11.14
CA ALA A 270 -30.48 5.81 9.95
C ALA A 270 -30.07 4.39 10.33
N GLU A 271 -29.35 4.22 11.42
CA GLU A 271 -28.96 2.92 11.99
C GLU A 271 -30.07 2.30 12.84
N GLY A 272 -31.13 3.03 13.14
CA GLY A 272 -32.24 2.57 13.97
C GLY A 272 -32.01 2.68 15.46
N TYR A 273 -31.03 3.50 15.89
CA TYR A 273 -30.78 3.81 17.28
C TYR A 273 -31.52 5.08 17.71
N THR A 274 -31.95 5.10 18.94
CA THR A 274 -32.46 6.31 19.62
C THR A 274 -31.60 6.54 20.83
N GLN A 275 -30.82 7.59 20.80
CA GLN A 275 -29.98 7.97 21.91
C GLN A 275 -30.83 8.58 23.03
N LEU A 276 -31.01 7.85 24.12
CA LEU A 276 -31.75 8.31 25.31
C LEU A 276 -30.83 9.09 26.26
N ASP A 277 -29.70 8.49 26.63
CA ASP A 277 -28.64 9.10 27.45
C ASP A 277 -27.27 8.73 26.88
N ASP A 278 -26.36 9.70 26.77
CA ASP A 278 -24.96 9.46 26.41
C ASP A 278 -24.07 9.78 27.61
N ASP A 279 -23.56 8.70 28.23
CA ASP A 279 -22.64 8.78 29.37
C ASP A 279 -21.17 9.07 28.97
N ARG A 280 -20.96 9.52 27.71
CA ARG A 280 -19.62 9.80 27.19
C ARG A 280 -19.33 11.30 27.23
N TYR A 281 -18.11 11.62 27.63
CA TYR A 281 -17.56 12.96 27.51
C TYR A 281 -17.17 13.26 26.07
N GLN A 282 -17.39 14.49 25.62
CA GLN A 282 -16.95 14.95 24.32
C GLN A 282 -15.63 15.71 24.46
N LEU A 283 -14.55 15.02 24.13
CA LEU A 283 -13.21 15.58 24.18
C LEU A 283 -12.83 16.15 22.82
N LEU A 284 -12.23 17.34 22.84
CA LEU A 284 -11.65 17.99 21.66
C LEU A 284 -10.13 17.85 21.73
N GLU A 285 -9.55 17.06 20.86
CA GLU A 285 -8.11 16.95 20.68
C GLU A 285 -7.69 17.90 19.58
N MET A 286 -7.02 18.97 19.95
CA MET A 286 -6.66 20.07 19.07
C MET A 286 -5.16 20.08 18.81
N MET A 287 -4.77 19.91 17.55
CA MET A 287 -3.39 20.09 17.10
C MET A 287 -3.27 21.53 16.63
N VAL A 288 -2.51 22.34 17.33
CA VAL A 288 -2.44 23.79 17.13
C VAL A 288 -1.01 24.27 17.42
N ASP A 289 -0.61 25.33 16.72
CA ASP A 289 0.64 26.00 16.98
C ASP A 289 0.37 27.15 18.00
N LEU A 290 1.04 27.08 19.16
CA LEU A 290 0.84 27.97 20.30
C LEU A 290 2.17 28.56 20.76
N ASP A 291 2.13 29.82 21.16
CA ASP A 291 3.17 30.45 21.97
C ASP A 291 2.71 30.37 23.43
N LEU A 292 3.27 29.39 24.15
CA LEU A 292 2.76 28.99 25.46
C LEU A 292 3.65 29.55 26.56
N ALA A 293 3.09 30.37 27.46
CA ALA A 293 3.81 31.02 28.54
C ALA A 293 4.57 30.03 29.43
N GLY A 294 5.89 30.19 29.54
CA GLY A 294 6.80 29.29 30.22
C GLY A 294 7.34 28.13 29.40
N PHE A 295 6.92 28.01 28.12
CA PHE A 295 7.35 27.00 27.18
C PHE A 295 7.55 27.58 25.78
N GLU A 296 7.92 28.86 25.72
CA GLU A 296 8.19 29.61 24.49
C GLU A 296 9.36 29.01 23.71
N ASP A 297 9.41 29.29 22.42
CA ASP A 297 10.56 28.94 21.62
C ASP A 297 11.70 29.94 21.88
N ILE A 298 12.86 29.42 22.29
CA ILE A 298 14.04 30.20 22.64
C ILE A 298 15.10 29.95 21.57
N ASP A 299 15.66 31.02 21.03
CA ASP A 299 16.81 30.95 20.14
C ASP A 299 18.05 30.52 20.92
N GLU A 300 18.65 29.39 20.51
CA GLU A 300 19.85 28.82 21.16
C GLU A 300 21.09 29.75 21.10
N GLU A 301 21.15 30.67 20.10
CA GLU A 301 22.30 31.58 19.95
C GLU A 301 22.12 32.86 20.81
N THR A 302 20.93 33.42 20.84
CA THR A 302 20.66 34.71 21.50
C THR A 302 20.10 34.55 22.90
N GLY A 303 19.45 33.44 23.21
CA GLY A 303 18.73 33.19 24.45
C GLY A 303 17.43 34.05 24.59
N GLU A 304 16.98 34.67 23.50
CA GLU A 304 15.74 35.46 23.46
C GLU A 304 14.58 34.61 22.93
N GLU A 305 13.37 34.96 23.37
CA GLU A 305 12.14 34.36 22.85
C GLU A 305 11.95 34.71 21.36
N THR A 306 11.70 33.68 20.54
CA THR A 306 11.51 33.87 19.10
C THR A 306 10.12 34.38 18.73
N GLY A 307 9.13 34.20 19.63
CA GLY A 307 7.70 34.48 19.37
C GLY A 307 7.08 33.56 18.32
N ILE A 308 7.74 32.41 18.02
CA ILE A 308 7.24 31.42 17.10
C ILE A 308 6.35 30.44 17.86
N GLY A 309 5.11 30.28 17.43
CA GLY A 309 4.21 29.27 17.98
C GLY A 309 4.71 27.86 17.70
N LEU A 310 4.92 27.08 18.75
CA LEU A 310 5.32 25.65 18.65
C LEU A 310 4.09 24.75 18.48
N PRO A 311 4.23 23.59 17.81
CA PRO A 311 3.11 22.67 17.63
C PRO A 311 2.81 21.89 18.90
N TYR A 312 1.59 22.04 19.43
CA TYR A 312 1.07 21.32 20.58
C TYR A 312 -0.17 20.50 20.25
N ILE A 313 -0.46 19.50 21.09
CA ILE A 313 -1.72 18.78 21.14
C ILE A 313 -2.40 19.14 22.45
N VAL A 314 -3.52 19.84 22.37
CA VAL A 314 -4.33 20.24 23.53
C VAL A 314 -5.60 19.40 23.56
N THR A 315 -5.88 18.75 24.68
CA THR A 315 -7.12 17.98 24.87
C THR A 315 -8.00 18.69 25.88
N ILE A 316 -9.22 19.08 25.49
CA ILE A 316 -10.19 19.83 26.27
C ILE A 316 -11.48 19.02 26.37
N ASP A 317 -12.09 18.93 27.55
CA ASP A 317 -13.48 18.47 27.65
C ASP A 317 -14.42 19.62 27.28
N ARG A 318 -15.25 19.40 26.26
CA ARG A 318 -16.17 20.42 25.77
C ARG A 318 -17.24 20.81 26.79
N GLY A 319 -17.66 19.87 27.64
CA GLY A 319 -18.73 20.07 28.64
C GLY A 319 -18.32 20.97 29.79
N THR A 320 -17.17 20.68 30.37
CA THR A 320 -16.63 21.40 31.54
C THR A 320 -15.66 22.52 31.16
N GLN A 321 -15.16 22.51 29.90
CA GLN A 321 -14.13 23.44 29.38
C GLN A 321 -12.77 23.27 30.06
N GLU A 322 -12.56 22.10 30.71
CA GLU A 322 -11.32 21.78 31.38
C GLU A 322 -10.27 21.22 30.43
N VAL A 323 -9.03 21.69 30.55
CA VAL A 323 -7.88 21.16 29.81
C VAL A 323 -7.37 19.92 30.48
N LEU A 324 -7.40 18.80 29.79
CA LEU A 324 -6.93 17.49 30.27
C LEU A 324 -5.46 17.26 29.99
N ALA A 325 -4.97 17.72 28.85
CA ALA A 325 -3.58 17.54 28.46
C ALA A 325 -3.12 18.66 27.51
N VAL A 326 -1.85 19.03 27.67
CA VAL A 326 -1.07 19.83 26.72
C VAL A 326 0.23 19.08 26.47
N ARG A 327 0.46 18.64 25.22
CA ARG A 327 1.64 17.83 24.87
C ARG A 327 2.37 18.40 23.68
N ARG A 328 3.69 18.29 23.67
CA ARG A 328 4.54 18.67 22.54
C ARG A 328 4.25 17.78 21.34
N ASN A 329 4.18 18.34 20.12
CA ASN A 329 3.84 17.62 18.90
C ASN A 329 4.98 17.66 17.86
N TRP A 330 6.22 17.46 18.33
CA TRP A 330 7.41 17.36 17.47
C TRP A 330 8.35 16.28 18.00
N ASP A 331 9.41 15.96 17.29
CA ASP A 331 10.44 15.03 17.76
C ASP A 331 11.46 15.80 18.64
N GLU A 332 11.82 15.26 19.80
CA GLU A 332 12.73 15.90 20.77
C GLU A 332 14.06 16.33 20.16
N HIS A 333 14.57 15.53 19.24
CA HIS A 333 15.85 15.77 18.55
C HIS A 333 15.72 16.53 17.23
N ASP A 334 14.55 17.03 16.88
CA ASP A 334 14.34 17.81 15.68
C ASP A 334 14.62 19.31 15.94
N PRO A 335 15.70 19.88 15.41
CA PRO A 335 16.04 21.28 15.61
C PRO A 335 15.01 22.24 15.00
N LEU A 336 14.23 21.79 14.02
CA LEU A 336 13.17 22.58 13.39
C LEU A 336 11.84 22.49 14.11
N LYS A 337 11.73 21.65 15.14
CA LYS A 337 10.48 21.40 15.89
C LYS A 337 9.29 21.17 14.97
N ALA A 338 9.50 20.41 13.89
CA ALA A 338 8.49 20.18 12.85
C ALA A 338 7.29 19.40 13.38
N LYS A 339 6.09 19.89 13.04
CA LYS A 339 4.80 19.30 13.47
C LYS A 339 4.67 17.83 13.06
N LYS A 340 4.44 16.93 14.01
CA LYS A 340 4.08 15.55 13.75
C LYS A 340 2.66 15.46 13.21
N HIS A 341 2.48 14.67 12.15
CA HIS A 341 1.17 14.40 11.58
C HIS A 341 0.66 13.04 12.07
N HIS A 342 -0.48 13.04 12.76
CA HIS A 342 -1.13 11.82 13.26
C HIS A 342 -2.32 11.39 12.39
N PHE A 343 -2.77 12.26 11.49
CA PHE A 343 -3.90 11.98 10.61
C PHE A 343 -3.44 11.83 9.17
N VAL A 344 -4.06 10.89 8.48
CA VAL A 344 -3.94 10.71 7.04
C VAL A 344 -5.28 11.03 6.40
N GLN A 345 -5.26 11.94 5.44
CA GLN A 345 -6.43 12.34 4.68
C GLN A 345 -6.60 11.48 3.44
N TYR A 346 -7.78 10.92 3.28
CA TYR A 346 -8.25 10.28 2.06
C TYR A 346 -9.25 11.20 1.37
N THR A 347 -9.11 11.38 0.06
CA THR A 347 -9.98 12.28 -0.72
C THR A 347 -10.55 11.53 -1.93
N TYR A 348 -11.87 11.58 -2.08
CA TYR A 348 -12.57 10.98 -3.22
C TYR A 348 -12.36 11.80 -4.49
N ILE A 349 -12.89 13.02 -4.52
CA ILE A 349 -12.61 14.04 -5.55
C ILE A 349 -12.14 15.30 -4.85
N PRO A 350 -10.96 15.85 -5.18
CA PRO A 350 -10.49 17.09 -4.58
C PRO A 350 -11.46 18.24 -4.93
N GLY A 351 -11.82 18.99 -3.90
CA GLY A 351 -12.67 20.16 -4.00
C GLY A 351 -11.87 21.46 -3.95
N PHE A 352 -12.56 22.57 -3.62
CA PHE A 352 -11.95 23.87 -3.38
C PHE A 352 -11.40 24.01 -1.95
N GLY A 353 -11.78 23.11 -1.05
CA GLY A 353 -11.36 23.07 0.35
C GLY A 353 -10.95 21.67 0.78
N ALA A 354 -10.64 21.53 2.06
CA ALA A 354 -10.06 20.30 2.62
C ALA A 354 -10.95 19.04 2.50
N TYR A 355 -12.28 19.18 2.54
CA TYR A 355 -13.18 18.00 2.61
C TYR A 355 -13.46 17.34 1.25
N GLY A 356 -13.21 17.98 0.11
CA GLY A 356 -13.49 17.40 -1.20
C GLY A 356 -14.98 17.15 -1.50
N TYR A 357 -15.24 16.39 -2.56
CA TYR A 357 -16.59 16.02 -3.00
C TYR A 357 -16.75 14.52 -3.06
N GLY A 358 -17.80 14.01 -2.39
CA GLY A 358 -18.23 12.61 -2.45
C GLY A 358 -19.44 12.39 -3.34
N LEU A 359 -19.93 11.16 -3.35
CA LEU A 359 -21.10 10.75 -4.13
C LEU A 359 -22.37 11.49 -3.73
N ILE A 360 -22.50 11.92 -2.46
CA ILE A 360 -23.60 12.79 -2.03
C ILE A 360 -23.68 14.05 -2.90
N HIS A 361 -22.53 14.69 -3.11
CA HIS A 361 -22.47 15.93 -3.89
C HIS A 361 -22.74 15.70 -5.37
N LEU A 362 -22.31 14.56 -5.92
CA LEU A 362 -22.44 14.23 -7.32
C LEU A 362 -23.82 13.65 -7.67
N LEU A 363 -24.31 12.75 -6.85
CA LEU A 363 -25.53 11.98 -7.10
C LEU A 363 -26.73 12.44 -6.29
N GLY A 364 -26.56 13.28 -5.27
CA GLY A 364 -27.64 13.67 -4.36
C GLY A 364 -28.86 14.24 -5.10
N GLY A 365 -28.64 15.11 -6.09
CA GLY A 365 -29.69 15.64 -6.92
C GLY A 365 -30.43 14.58 -7.76
N ALA A 366 -29.70 13.67 -8.38
CA ALA A 366 -30.28 12.57 -9.16
C ALA A 366 -31.00 11.57 -8.26
N ALA A 367 -30.44 11.18 -7.13
CA ALA A 367 -31.05 10.29 -6.16
C ALA A 367 -32.33 10.86 -5.57
N LYS A 368 -32.35 12.16 -5.23
CA LYS A 368 -33.54 12.88 -4.76
C LYS A 368 -34.64 12.91 -5.82
N SER A 369 -34.27 13.19 -7.09
CA SER A 369 -35.20 13.20 -8.22
C SER A 369 -35.76 11.80 -8.48
N ALA A 370 -34.91 10.78 -8.53
CA ALA A 370 -35.33 9.39 -8.72
C ALA A 370 -36.27 8.93 -7.60
N THR A 371 -35.96 9.22 -6.34
CA THR A 371 -36.82 8.94 -5.18
C THR A 371 -38.18 9.64 -5.31
N SER A 372 -38.19 10.93 -5.65
CA SER A 372 -39.43 11.71 -5.83
C SER A 372 -40.32 11.14 -6.95
N ILE A 373 -39.72 10.79 -8.11
CA ILE A 373 -40.46 10.20 -9.24
C ILE A 373 -40.97 8.81 -8.89
N THR A 374 -40.15 7.99 -8.23
CA THR A 374 -40.57 6.65 -7.77
C THR A 374 -41.75 6.72 -6.84
N ARG A 375 -41.73 7.61 -5.85
CA ARG A 375 -42.83 7.89 -4.93
C ARG A 375 -44.10 8.30 -5.68
N GLN A 376 -44.01 9.25 -6.63
CA GLN A 376 -45.13 9.70 -7.44
C GLN A 376 -45.73 8.57 -8.31
N LEU A 377 -44.91 7.73 -8.89
CA LEU A 377 -45.39 6.58 -9.70
C LEU A 377 -46.11 5.56 -8.86
N VAL A 378 -45.57 5.21 -7.69
CA VAL A 378 -46.22 4.25 -6.77
C VAL A 378 -47.51 4.84 -6.19
N ASP A 379 -47.50 6.11 -5.77
CA ASP A 379 -48.67 6.80 -5.23
C ASP A 379 -49.76 6.94 -6.29
N ALA A 380 -49.41 7.31 -7.54
CA ALA A 380 -50.37 7.32 -8.65
C ALA A 380 -50.94 5.95 -8.94
N GLY A 381 -50.14 4.88 -8.87
CA GLY A 381 -50.60 3.52 -9.00
C GLY A 381 -51.57 3.11 -7.89
N THR A 382 -51.28 3.49 -6.66
CA THR A 382 -52.13 3.26 -5.49
C THR A 382 -53.48 3.95 -5.64
N LEU A 383 -53.48 5.26 -5.99
CA LEU A 383 -54.70 6.02 -6.20
C LEU A 383 -55.53 5.52 -7.40
N SER A 384 -54.85 5.10 -8.48
CA SER A 384 -55.50 4.55 -9.66
C SER A 384 -56.18 3.20 -9.35
N ASN A 385 -55.52 2.31 -8.57
CA ASN A 385 -56.03 0.99 -8.22
C ASN A 385 -57.06 1.05 -7.09
N LEU A 386 -56.99 2.05 -6.20
CA LEU A 386 -57.93 2.24 -5.09
C LEU A 386 -58.55 3.65 -5.18
N PRO A 387 -59.37 3.89 -6.22
CA PRO A 387 -59.91 5.22 -6.47
C PRO A 387 -60.91 5.59 -5.37
N GLY A 388 -60.66 6.76 -4.76
CA GLY A 388 -61.69 7.42 -3.95
C GLY A 388 -62.80 7.99 -4.81
N GLY A 389 -63.94 8.27 -4.23
CA GLY A 389 -65.09 8.82 -4.92
C GLY A 389 -65.94 9.77 -4.07
N LEU A 390 -66.77 10.51 -4.77
CA LEU A 390 -67.78 11.33 -4.14
C LEU A 390 -69.13 10.59 -4.13
N LYS A 391 -69.75 10.54 -2.98
CA LYS A 391 -71.12 10.02 -2.85
C LYS A 391 -72.12 11.10 -2.59
N SER A 392 -73.30 11.00 -3.15
CA SER A 392 -74.40 11.95 -2.95
C SER A 392 -74.84 11.94 -1.47
N ARG A 393 -75.20 13.11 -0.93
CA ARG A 393 -75.63 13.23 0.45
C ARG A 393 -77.02 12.61 0.60
N GLY A 394 -77.21 11.50 1.10
CA GLY A 394 -78.44 10.75 1.24
C GLY A 394 -78.33 9.30 0.83
N MET A 395 -77.24 8.95 0.16
CA MET A 395 -76.85 7.56 -0.10
C MET A 395 -76.32 6.94 1.15
N ARG A 396 -76.92 5.81 1.58
CA ARG A 396 -76.45 5.02 2.74
C ARG A 396 -75.85 3.71 2.25
N ILE A 397 -74.65 3.45 2.65
CA ILE A 397 -73.98 2.17 2.38
C ILE A 397 -73.87 1.43 3.72
N LYS A 398 -74.39 0.21 3.81
CA LYS A 398 -74.32 -0.59 5.03
C LYS A 398 -72.85 -0.99 5.26
N GLY A 399 -72.27 -0.59 6.39
CA GLY A 399 -70.89 -0.82 6.69
C GLY A 399 -69.89 0.20 6.11
N ASP A 400 -70.30 1.44 5.88
CA ASP A 400 -69.52 2.54 5.27
C ASP A 400 -68.30 2.94 6.09
N GLU A 401 -68.20 2.53 7.36
CA GLU A 401 -67.07 2.84 8.26
C GLU A 401 -65.87 1.86 8.10
N SER A 402 -66.05 0.80 7.33
CA SER A 402 -65.01 -0.23 7.14
C SER A 402 -64.65 -0.39 5.65
N PRO A 403 -63.36 -0.68 5.32
CA PRO A 403 -62.96 -1.00 3.95
C PRO A 403 -63.70 -2.20 3.39
N ILE A 404 -64.03 -2.16 2.09
CA ILE A 404 -64.64 -3.31 1.39
C ILE A 404 -63.56 -4.36 1.12
N MET A 405 -63.86 -5.59 1.57
CA MET A 405 -62.95 -6.73 1.35
C MET A 405 -63.13 -7.29 -0.08
N PRO A 406 -62.09 -7.88 -0.69
CA PRO A 406 -62.22 -8.55 -1.98
C PRO A 406 -63.33 -9.61 -1.96
N GLY A 407 -64.30 -9.48 -2.87
CA GLY A 407 -65.44 -10.37 -2.97
C GLY A 407 -66.66 -10.02 -2.08
N GLU A 408 -66.56 -8.95 -1.31
CA GLU A 408 -67.70 -8.49 -0.46
C GLU A 408 -68.76 -7.72 -1.27
N TRP A 409 -70.00 -7.99 -0.99
CA TRP A 409 -71.17 -7.26 -1.55
C TRP A 409 -71.81 -6.48 -0.44
N ARG A 410 -72.10 -5.19 -0.64
CA ARG A 410 -72.72 -4.32 0.34
C ARG A 410 -74.06 -3.80 -0.18
N ASP A 411 -75.10 -3.82 0.69
CA ASP A 411 -76.38 -3.25 0.40
C ASP A 411 -76.23 -1.67 0.40
N VAL A 412 -76.90 -1.05 -0.58
CA VAL A 412 -76.83 0.38 -0.76
C VAL A 412 -78.23 0.94 -0.92
N ASP A 413 -78.67 1.83 -0.03
CA ASP A 413 -79.89 2.61 -0.17
C ASP A 413 -79.66 3.87 -0.98
N VAL A 414 -80.30 4.01 -2.11
CA VAL A 414 -80.14 5.09 -3.07
C VAL A 414 -81.39 5.95 -3.16
N PRO A 415 -81.37 7.23 -3.02
CA PRO A 415 -82.52 8.14 -3.10
C PRO A 415 -83.07 8.33 -4.53
N SER A 416 -82.34 7.95 -5.58
CA SER A 416 -82.69 8.03 -6.97
C SER A 416 -82.39 6.72 -7.71
N SER A 417 -83.01 6.53 -8.89
CA SER A 417 -83.09 5.29 -9.61
C SER A 417 -81.81 4.57 -10.08
N THR A 418 -80.65 5.21 -10.00
CA THR A 418 -79.40 4.59 -10.43
C THR A 418 -78.27 4.84 -9.45
N ILE A 419 -77.53 3.81 -9.09
CA ILE A 419 -76.32 3.90 -8.22
C ILE A 419 -75.24 4.74 -8.89
N LYS A 420 -75.10 4.66 -10.22
CA LYS A 420 -74.11 5.36 -10.99
C LYS A 420 -74.22 6.90 -10.91
N ASP A 421 -75.44 7.42 -10.77
CA ASP A 421 -75.71 8.86 -10.71
C ASP A 421 -75.42 9.45 -9.30
N ASN A 422 -75.19 8.58 -8.31
CA ASN A 422 -75.00 8.96 -6.93
C ASN A 422 -73.59 8.74 -6.44
N ILE A 423 -72.75 8.09 -7.24
CA ILE A 423 -71.33 7.80 -6.98
C ILE A 423 -70.52 8.31 -8.18
N LEU A 424 -69.65 9.27 -7.90
CA LEU A 424 -68.68 9.79 -8.85
C LEU A 424 -67.28 9.33 -8.43
N PRO A 425 -66.69 8.32 -9.09
CA PRO A 425 -65.27 8.01 -8.81
C PRO A 425 -64.41 9.19 -9.27
N LEU A 426 -63.41 9.56 -8.45
CA LEU A 426 -62.48 10.58 -8.83
C LEU A 426 -61.60 10.08 -9.96
N PRO A 427 -61.43 10.87 -11.04
CA PRO A 427 -60.65 10.43 -12.22
C PRO A 427 -59.14 10.54 -11.92
N TYR A 428 -58.66 9.58 -11.18
CA TYR A 428 -57.21 9.43 -11.00
C TYR A 428 -56.57 8.91 -12.30
N LYS A 429 -55.47 9.52 -12.68
CA LYS A 429 -54.70 9.14 -13.86
C LYS A 429 -53.83 7.94 -13.51
N GLU A 430 -53.63 7.05 -14.46
CA GLU A 430 -52.65 5.98 -14.37
C GLU A 430 -51.23 6.52 -14.24
N PRO A 431 -50.26 5.75 -13.68
CA PRO A 431 -48.88 6.13 -13.63
C PRO A 431 -48.36 6.57 -15.00
N SER A 432 -47.71 7.73 -15.04
CA SER A 432 -47.30 8.33 -16.30
C SER A 432 -46.11 7.57 -16.92
N GLN A 433 -46.28 7.09 -18.15
CA GLN A 433 -45.20 6.47 -18.93
C GLN A 433 -44.01 7.43 -19.14
N THR A 434 -44.27 8.74 -19.27
CA THR A 434 -43.25 9.77 -19.40
C THR A 434 -42.42 9.92 -18.13
N LEU A 435 -43.07 9.85 -16.95
CA LEU A 435 -42.35 9.88 -15.67
C LEU A 435 -41.52 8.61 -15.47
N PHE A 436 -41.97 7.47 -15.93
CA PHE A 436 -41.19 6.24 -15.89
C PHE A 436 -39.98 6.30 -16.80
N GLN A 437 -40.09 6.86 -18.02
CA GLN A 437 -38.95 7.10 -18.90
C GLN A 437 -37.98 8.12 -18.31
N LEU A 438 -38.50 9.18 -17.69
CA LEU A 438 -37.66 10.18 -17.00
C LEU A 438 -36.90 9.54 -15.85
N LEU A 439 -37.53 8.66 -15.05
CA LEU A 439 -36.86 7.90 -13.99
C LEU A 439 -35.69 7.06 -14.56
N GLN A 440 -35.93 6.33 -15.63
CA GLN A 440 -34.89 5.52 -16.27
C GLN A 440 -33.70 6.38 -16.73
N ASN A 441 -33.97 7.52 -17.36
CA ASN A 441 -32.92 8.43 -17.81
C ASN A 441 -32.12 9.01 -16.64
N VAL A 442 -32.79 9.47 -15.58
CA VAL A 442 -32.13 10.02 -14.39
C VAL A 442 -31.26 8.97 -13.69
N VAL A 443 -31.74 7.73 -13.59
CA VAL A 443 -30.98 6.64 -12.97
C VAL A 443 -29.79 6.25 -13.85
N GLU A 444 -29.96 6.18 -15.18
CA GLU A 444 -28.86 5.87 -16.12
C GLU A 444 -27.79 6.95 -16.11
N GLU A 445 -28.17 8.23 -16.13
CA GLU A 445 -27.23 9.36 -16.02
C GLU A 445 -26.50 9.33 -14.67
N GLY A 446 -27.22 9.04 -13.58
CA GLY A 446 -26.61 8.91 -12.24
C GLY A 446 -25.61 7.77 -12.19
N ARG A 447 -25.92 6.61 -12.73
CA ARG A 447 -25.00 5.46 -12.81
C ARG A 447 -23.76 5.77 -13.63
N LYS A 448 -23.90 6.48 -14.75
CA LYS A 448 -22.77 6.93 -15.58
C LYS A 448 -21.86 7.89 -14.81
N LEU A 449 -22.46 8.82 -14.08
CA LEU A 449 -21.71 9.80 -13.28
C LEU A 449 -20.95 9.15 -12.13
N ALA A 450 -21.53 8.13 -11.52
CA ALA A 450 -20.88 7.34 -10.46
C ALA A 450 -19.82 6.35 -10.98
N ALA A 451 -19.61 6.25 -12.28
CA ALA A 451 -18.83 5.19 -12.93
C ALA A 451 -19.33 3.77 -12.59
N VAL A 452 -20.61 3.64 -12.28
CA VAL A 452 -21.32 2.40 -11.94
C VAL A 452 -21.99 1.81 -13.19
N SER A 453 -21.49 2.14 -14.40
CA SER A 453 -22.06 1.53 -15.60
C SER A 453 -21.72 0.05 -15.61
N ASP A 454 -22.74 -0.79 -15.65
CA ASP A 454 -22.56 -2.21 -15.93
C ASP A 454 -21.89 -2.33 -17.30
N VAL A 455 -20.68 -2.87 -17.33
CA VAL A 455 -20.05 -3.28 -18.57
C VAL A 455 -20.95 -4.31 -19.19
N ASN A 456 -21.76 -3.90 -20.16
CA ASN A 456 -22.73 -4.77 -20.83
C ASN A 456 -21.94 -5.69 -21.78
N PHE A 457 -21.30 -6.72 -21.23
CA PHE A 457 -20.65 -7.78 -22.01
C PHE A 457 -21.55 -8.41 -23.06
N GLY A 458 -22.88 -8.24 -22.92
CA GLY A 458 -23.85 -8.71 -23.89
C GLY A 458 -23.83 -8.00 -25.24
N ASN A 459 -23.26 -6.78 -25.33
CA ASN A 459 -23.09 -6.03 -26.57
C ASN A 459 -21.71 -6.18 -27.22
N VAL A 460 -20.78 -6.82 -26.53
CA VAL A 460 -19.48 -7.17 -27.11
C VAL A 460 -19.70 -8.45 -27.89
N ASN A 461 -19.85 -8.35 -29.22
CA ASN A 461 -19.87 -9.51 -30.09
C ASN A 461 -18.70 -10.41 -29.71
N GLY A 462 -18.95 -11.71 -29.46
CA GLY A 462 -17.92 -12.68 -29.08
C GLY A 462 -16.75 -12.82 -30.09
N GLU A 463 -16.82 -12.10 -31.19
CA GLU A 463 -15.80 -11.97 -32.23
C GLU A 463 -14.94 -10.68 -32.10
N ALA A 464 -15.22 -9.79 -31.09
CA ALA A 464 -14.42 -8.58 -30.93
C ALA A 464 -12.98 -8.94 -30.56
N PRO A 465 -11.95 -8.36 -31.23
CA PRO A 465 -10.57 -8.58 -30.87
C PRO A 465 -10.32 -8.24 -29.38
N VAL A 466 -9.60 -9.10 -28.67
CA VAL A 466 -9.29 -8.95 -27.24
C VAL A 466 -8.78 -7.54 -26.91
N GLY A 467 -8.01 -6.93 -27.79
CA GLY A 467 -7.50 -5.56 -27.64
C GLY A 467 -8.59 -4.49 -27.64
N THR A 468 -9.69 -4.67 -28.38
CA THR A 468 -10.81 -3.72 -28.39
C THR A 468 -11.61 -3.80 -27.08
N THR A 469 -11.84 -5.01 -26.59
CA THR A 469 -12.51 -5.23 -25.31
C THR A 469 -11.71 -4.64 -24.16
N LEU A 470 -10.38 -4.82 -24.17
CA LEU A 470 -9.48 -4.24 -23.18
C LEU A 470 -9.47 -2.70 -23.23
N ALA A 471 -9.47 -2.09 -24.42
CA ALA A 471 -9.49 -0.63 -24.57
C ALA A 471 -10.82 -0.01 -24.09
N ILE A 472 -11.95 -0.72 -24.26
CA ILE A 472 -13.25 -0.29 -23.73
C ILE A 472 -13.23 -0.37 -22.18
N LEU A 473 -12.78 -1.49 -21.62
CA LEU A 473 -12.63 -1.67 -20.17
C LEU A 473 -11.70 -0.60 -19.57
N GLU A 474 -10.57 -0.33 -20.18
CA GLU A 474 -9.62 0.69 -19.73
C GLU A 474 -10.26 2.09 -19.72
N ARG A 475 -11.06 2.41 -20.73
CA ARG A 475 -11.75 3.70 -20.80
C ARG A 475 -12.82 3.87 -19.72
N GLU A 476 -13.58 2.82 -19.43
CA GLU A 476 -14.63 2.85 -18.39
C GLU A 476 -14.04 2.90 -16.97
N LEU A 477 -12.93 2.21 -16.74
CA LEU A 477 -12.23 2.21 -15.45
C LEU A 477 -11.43 3.49 -15.16
N LYS A 478 -11.27 4.38 -16.14
CA LYS A 478 -10.39 5.55 -16.02
C LYS A 478 -10.76 6.52 -14.88
N VAL A 479 -12.06 6.72 -14.65
CA VAL A 479 -12.53 7.59 -13.56
C VAL A 479 -12.23 6.93 -12.20
N MET A 480 -12.52 5.63 -12.08
CA MET A 480 -12.25 4.87 -10.86
C MET A 480 -10.74 4.79 -10.58
N SER A 481 -9.90 4.61 -11.60
CA SER A 481 -8.44 4.57 -11.45
C SER A 481 -7.87 5.88 -10.88
N ALA A 482 -8.48 7.02 -11.19
CA ALA A 482 -8.07 8.31 -10.62
C ALA A 482 -8.40 8.42 -9.12
N VAL A 483 -9.52 7.87 -8.67
CA VAL A 483 -9.86 7.77 -7.23
C VAL A 483 -8.93 6.78 -6.54
N GLN A 484 -8.72 5.62 -7.15
CA GLN A 484 -7.79 4.60 -6.68
C GLN A 484 -6.37 5.15 -6.49
N ALA A 485 -5.88 5.96 -7.43
CA ALA A 485 -4.57 6.60 -7.32
C ALA A 485 -4.45 7.51 -6.09
N ARG A 486 -5.51 8.24 -5.75
CA ARG A 486 -5.55 9.07 -4.53
C ARG A 486 -5.59 8.23 -3.26
N VAL A 487 -6.42 7.19 -3.23
CA VAL A 487 -6.47 6.25 -2.10
C VAL A 487 -5.11 5.59 -1.90
N HIS A 488 -4.46 5.13 -2.98
CA HIS A 488 -3.12 4.57 -2.95
C HIS A 488 -2.08 5.55 -2.37
N ALA A 489 -2.11 6.82 -2.81
CA ALA A 489 -1.20 7.83 -2.30
C ALA A 489 -1.40 8.12 -0.80
N SER A 490 -2.65 8.12 -0.33
CA SER A 490 -2.98 8.26 1.10
C SER A 490 -2.57 7.02 1.90
N MET A 491 -2.80 5.80 1.39
CA MET A 491 -2.32 4.57 2.01
C MET A 491 -0.79 4.53 2.12
N ALA A 492 -0.07 5.04 1.12
CA ALA A 492 1.38 5.13 1.20
C ALA A 492 1.85 6.05 2.35
N GLN A 493 1.10 7.12 2.63
CA GLN A 493 1.38 7.98 3.79
C GLN A 493 1.03 7.27 5.10
N GLU A 494 -0.12 6.58 5.17
CA GLU A 494 -0.51 5.79 6.33
C GLU A 494 0.53 4.73 6.67
N PHE A 495 0.99 3.96 5.67
CA PHE A 495 2.00 2.94 5.89
C PHE A 495 3.34 3.50 6.33
N LYS A 496 3.72 4.69 5.88
CA LYS A 496 4.92 5.38 6.38
C LYS A 496 4.81 5.73 7.86
N LEU A 497 3.62 6.19 8.31
CA LEU A 497 3.39 6.49 9.72
C LEU A 497 3.41 5.21 10.56
N VAL A 498 2.72 4.16 10.13
CA VAL A 498 2.73 2.85 10.81
C VAL A 498 4.14 2.29 10.90
N ALA A 499 4.91 2.34 9.80
CA ALA A 499 6.29 1.87 9.77
C ALA A 499 7.20 2.67 10.72
N LYS A 500 7.03 4.01 10.78
CA LYS A 500 7.76 4.85 11.74
C LYS A 500 7.45 4.43 13.18
N ILE A 501 6.19 4.19 13.48
CA ILE A 501 5.78 3.74 14.83
C ILE A 501 6.36 2.36 15.15
N ILE A 502 6.30 1.39 14.21
CA ILE A 502 6.92 0.07 14.41
C ILE A 502 8.41 0.24 14.67
N ARG A 503 9.11 1.02 13.86
CA ARG A 503 10.53 1.30 14.02
C ARG A 503 10.87 1.90 15.39
N ASP A 504 10.10 2.89 15.84
CA ASP A 504 10.41 3.69 17.03
C ASP A 504 10.04 2.97 18.33
N TYR A 505 8.95 2.18 18.34
CA TYR A 505 8.37 1.56 19.54
C TYR A 505 8.59 0.05 19.67
N THR A 506 9.23 -0.61 18.70
CA THR A 506 9.55 -2.04 18.81
C THR A 506 11.02 -2.26 19.17
N ALA A 507 11.34 -3.44 19.72
CA ALA A 507 12.70 -3.84 20.01
C ALA A 507 13.59 -3.82 18.74
N PRO A 508 14.92 -3.60 18.87
CA PRO A 508 15.82 -3.58 17.71
C PRO A 508 15.78 -4.82 16.82
N ALA A 509 15.50 -5.97 17.41
CA ALA A 509 15.25 -7.23 16.73
C ALA A 509 14.27 -8.07 17.55
N TYR A 510 13.31 -8.69 16.91
CA TYR A 510 12.33 -9.58 17.53
C TYR A 510 11.89 -10.67 16.57
N ASP A 511 11.50 -11.82 17.14
CA ASP A 511 10.91 -12.92 16.40
C ASP A 511 9.39 -12.78 16.48
N TYR A 512 8.71 -12.84 15.35
CA TYR A 512 7.25 -12.92 15.30
C TYR A 512 6.85 -14.33 14.89
N GLU A 513 5.64 -14.75 15.28
CA GLU A 513 5.18 -16.12 15.05
C GLU A 513 5.30 -16.49 13.56
N PRO A 514 6.16 -17.48 13.24
CA PRO A 514 6.37 -17.87 11.86
C PRO A 514 5.20 -18.73 11.37
N ASP A 515 4.74 -18.51 10.17
CA ASP A 515 4.05 -19.54 9.41
C ASP A 515 5.02 -20.72 9.22
N TYR A 516 4.99 -21.65 10.13
CA TYR A 516 5.49 -23.05 10.12
C TYR A 516 6.93 -23.38 9.71
N HIS A 517 7.75 -22.59 9.02
CA HIS A 517 8.98 -23.15 8.41
C HIS A 517 10.26 -22.30 8.43
N ALA A 518 10.30 -21.10 8.94
CA ALA A 518 11.55 -20.35 9.08
C ALA A 518 11.49 -19.41 10.28
N GLN A 519 12.54 -19.37 11.08
CA GLN A 519 12.74 -18.31 12.06
C GLN A 519 12.89 -16.99 11.31
N ARG A 520 11.89 -16.15 11.38
CA ARG A 520 11.88 -14.83 10.77
C ARG A 520 12.13 -13.82 11.85
N THR A 521 13.17 -13.04 11.69
CA THR A 521 13.55 -12.00 12.64
C THR A 521 13.33 -10.64 12.00
N ALA A 522 12.38 -9.86 12.52
CA ALA A 522 12.21 -8.48 12.14
C ALA A 522 13.32 -7.63 12.78
N LYS A 523 13.89 -6.70 12.01
CA LYS A 523 14.96 -5.81 12.47
C LYS A 523 14.56 -4.35 12.28
N LYS A 524 14.68 -3.58 13.36
CA LYS A 524 14.41 -2.13 13.36
C LYS A 524 15.16 -1.39 12.25
N GLU A 525 16.45 -1.68 12.06
CA GLU A 525 17.32 -1.04 11.06
C GLU A 525 16.90 -1.30 9.59
N ASP A 526 16.12 -2.36 9.34
CA ASP A 526 15.68 -2.68 8.00
C ASP A 526 14.67 -1.65 7.48
N TYR A 527 13.90 -1.01 8.39
CA TYR A 527 12.93 0.03 8.05
C TYR A 527 13.56 1.31 7.52
N ASP A 528 14.82 1.60 7.85
CA ASP A 528 15.53 2.79 7.37
C ASP A 528 16.03 2.62 5.91
N LYS A 529 16.18 1.37 5.44
CA LYS A 529 16.70 1.03 4.11
C LYS A 529 15.63 0.90 3.03
N VAL A 530 14.35 0.92 3.44
CA VAL A 530 13.25 0.50 2.57
C VAL A 530 12.10 1.50 2.64
N GLN A 531 11.58 1.89 1.49
CA GLN A 531 10.34 2.65 1.40
C GLN A 531 9.15 1.70 1.27
N ILE A 532 8.19 1.84 2.17
CA ILE A 532 6.97 1.05 2.16
C ILE A 532 5.94 1.73 1.26
N ILE A 533 5.32 0.95 0.38
CA ILE A 533 4.28 1.39 -0.54
C ILE A 533 3.13 0.37 -0.53
N PRO A 534 1.89 0.79 -0.83
CA PRO A 534 0.78 -0.15 -1.02
C PRO A 534 1.00 -1.06 -2.24
N VAL A 535 0.43 -2.27 -2.18
CA VAL A 535 0.45 -3.21 -3.31
C VAL A 535 -0.39 -2.70 -4.49
N SER A 536 -1.52 -2.03 -4.19
CA SER A 536 -2.40 -1.45 -5.19
C SER A 536 -1.69 -0.32 -5.94
N ASP A 537 -1.16 -0.61 -7.13
CA ASP A 537 -0.60 0.42 -8.01
C ASP A 537 -1.68 0.86 -9.01
N PRO A 538 -2.13 2.12 -8.96
CA PRO A 538 -3.14 2.64 -9.89
C PRO A 538 -2.69 2.68 -11.35
N ASN A 539 -1.38 2.61 -11.59
CA ASN A 539 -0.80 2.49 -12.93
C ASN A 539 -0.56 1.03 -13.33
N ALA A 540 -0.74 0.10 -12.40
CA ALA A 540 -0.63 -1.31 -12.70
C ALA A 540 -1.84 -1.73 -13.55
N THR A 541 -1.55 -2.45 -14.61
CA THR A 541 -2.56 -3.13 -15.42
C THR A 541 -3.43 -4.02 -14.54
N THR A 542 -4.73 -4.11 -14.82
CA THR A 542 -5.64 -5.00 -14.09
C THR A 542 -5.11 -6.44 -14.08
N MET A 543 -5.51 -7.24 -13.08
CA MET A 543 -5.11 -8.64 -12.98
C MET A 543 -5.31 -9.39 -14.31
N ALA A 544 -6.44 -9.16 -14.98
CA ALA A 544 -6.73 -9.75 -16.28
C ALA A 544 -5.74 -9.30 -17.37
N GLN A 545 -5.41 -8.01 -17.41
CA GLN A 545 -4.42 -7.47 -18.35
C GLN A 545 -3.03 -8.03 -18.06
N ARG A 546 -2.63 -8.14 -16.78
CA ARG A 546 -1.34 -8.75 -16.40
C ARG A 546 -1.26 -10.20 -16.83
N ILE A 547 -2.31 -10.99 -16.63
CA ILE A 547 -2.37 -12.39 -17.09
C ILE A 547 -2.17 -12.45 -18.61
N ILE A 548 -2.85 -11.59 -19.38
CA ILE A 548 -2.71 -11.55 -20.85
C ILE A 548 -1.28 -11.14 -21.24
N GLN A 549 -0.69 -10.15 -20.58
CA GLN A 549 0.70 -9.72 -20.82
C GLN A 549 1.69 -10.85 -20.54
N TYR A 550 1.54 -11.57 -19.40
CA TYR A 550 2.37 -12.72 -19.09
C TYR A 550 2.15 -13.88 -20.07
N GLN A 551 0.91 -14.14 -20.52
CA GLN A 551 0.65 -15.13 -21.56
C GLN A 551 1.33 -14.76 -22.88
N ALA A 552 1.25 -13.50 -23.29
CA ALA A 552 1.94 -13.01 -24.48
C ALA A 552 3.47 -13.12 -24.33
N ALA A 553 4.01 -12.77 -23.16
CA ALA A 553 5.43 -12.90 -22.87
C ALA A 553 5.88 -14.36 -22.90
N ILE A 554 5.09 -15.29 -22.35
CA ILE A 554 5.37 -16.74 -22.40
C ILE A 554 5.33 -17.26 -23.85
N GLN A 555 4.39 -16.80 -24.68
CA GLN A 555 4.35 -17.17 -26.08
C GLN A 555 5.59 -16.67 -26.86
N LEU A 556 6.05 -15.45 -26.58
CA LEU A 556 7.31 -14.94 -27.14
C LEU A 556 8.52 -15.73 -26.63
N ALA A 557 8.54 -16.08 -25.35
CA ALA A 557 9.60 -16.85 -24.75
C ALA A 557 9.69 -18.29 -25.31
N GLN A 558 8.57 -18.89 -25.72
CA GLN A 558 8.56 -20.19 -26.42
C GLN A 558 9.23 -20.13 -27.78
N GLN A 559 9.18 -18.99 -28.46
CA GLN A 559 9.85 -18.81 -29.76
C GLN A 559 11.36 -18.60 -29.62
N SER A 560 11.83 -18.08 -28.48
CA SER A 560 13.25 -17.79 -28.23
C SER A 560 13.61 -18.08 -26.76
N PRO A 561 13.58 -19.34 -26.33
CA PRO A 561 13.74 -19.72 -24.91
C PRO A 561 15.11 -19.35 -24.33
N GLN A 562 16.11 -19.11 -25.17
CA GLN A 562 17.47 -18.74 -24.72
C GLN A 562 17.61 -17.30 -24.23
N VAL A 563 16.62 -16.44 -24.51
CA VAL A 563 16.66 -15.01 -24.14
C VAL A 563 15.88 -14.72 -22.85
N TYR A 564 14.97 -15.62 -22.49
CA TYR A 564 14.04 -15.41 -21.36
C TYR A 564 14.32 -16.37 -20.23
N ASN A 565 14.23 -15.86 -18.98
CA ASN A 565 14.20 -16.72 -17.79
C ASN A 565 12.78 -17.27 -17.62
N LEU A 566 12.50 -18.41 -18.26
CA LEU A 566 11.20 -19.08 -18.26
C LEU A 566 10.71 -19.46 -16.85
N PRO A 567 11.55 -20.03 -15.95
CA PRO A 567 11.11 -20.32 -14.59
C PRO A 567 10.63 -19.08 -13.84
N LEU A 568 11.36 -17.96 -13.92
CA LEU A 568 10.98 -16.70 -13.29
C LEU A 568 9.67 -16.17 -13.87
N LEU A 569 9.51 -16.24 -15.21
CA LEU A 569 8.30 -15.77 -15.88
C LEU A 569 7.06 -16.60 -15.49
N HIS A 570 7.20 -17.92 -15.38
CA HIS A 570 6.12 -18.79 -14.90
C HIS A 570 5.78 -18.52 -13.43
N ARG A 571 6.78 -18.34 -12.57
CA ARG A 571 6.57 -17.98 -11.16
C ARG A 571 5.79 -16.67 -11.04
N GLN A 572 6.21 -15.61 -11.74
CA GLN A 572 5.51 -14.33 -11.73
C GLN A 572 4.07 -14.46 -12.26
N MET A 573 3.83 -15.30 -13.28
CA MET A 573 2.48 -15.55 -13.75
C MET A 573 1.61 -16.22 -12.69
N LEU A 574 2.14 -17.22 -11.97
CA LEU A 574 1.42 -17.91 -10.89
C LEU A 574 1.12 -16.97 -9.72
N GLU A 575 2.08 -16.09 -9.38
CA GLU A 575 1.90 -15.04 -8.37
C GLU A 575 0.77 -14.07 -8.76
N VAL A 576 0.73 -13.64 -10.03
CA VAL A 576 -0.34 -12.76 -10.54
C VAL A 576 -1.70 -13.47 -10.54
N MET A 577 -1.74 -14.78 -10.75
CA MET A 577 -2.97 -15.59 -10.64
C MET A 577 -3.42 -15.80 -9.20
N GLY A 578 -2.67 -15.31 -8.20
CA GLY A 578 -3.01 -15.43 -6.79
C GLY A 578 -2.72 -16.82 -6.19
N ILE A 579 -1.92 -17.62 -6.85
CA ILE A 579 -1.53 -18.95 -6.35
C ILE A 579 -0.47 -18.76 -5.27
N LYS A 580 -0.82 -19.14 -4.04
CA LYS A 580 0.11 -19.16 -2.91
C LYS A 580 1.21 -20.20 -3.17
N ASP A 581 2.41 -19.94 -2.66
CA ASP A 581 3.58 -20.84 -2.80
C ASP A 581 4.06 -21.05 -4.26
N ALA A 582 3.93 -20.03 -5.11
CA ALA A 582 4.44 -20.09 -6.49
C ALA A 582 5.94 -20.40 -6.56
N ASP A 583 6.70 -20.01 -5.53
CA ASP A 583 8.12 -20.32 -5.31
C ASP A 583 8.39 -21.81 -5.07
N LYS A 584 7.45 -22.53 -4.44
CA LYS A 584 7.53 -23.98 -4.25
C LYS A 584 7.13 -24.77 -5.50
N ILE A 585 6.26 -24.19 -6.34
CA ILE A 585 5.77 -24.80 -7.59
C ILE A 585 6.81 -24.66 -8.69
N VAL A 586 7.40 -23.47 -8.83
CA VAL A 586 8.42 -23.17 -9.84
C VAL A 586 9.73 -22.85 -9.12
N VAL A 587 10.63 -23.79 -9.13
CA VAL A 587 11.98 -23.63 -8.59
C VAL A 587 12.80 -22.81 -9.60
N VAL A 588 13.09 -21.56 -9.25
CA VAL A 588 14.07 -20.74 -9.99
C VAL A 588 15.45 -21.17 -9.51
N PRO A 589 16.37 -21.55 -10.41
CA PRO A 589 17.74 -21.87 -10.00
C PRO A 589 18.36 -20.67 -9.27
N ASP A 590 18.82 -20.89 -8.06
CA ASP A 590 19.48 -19.84 -7.28
C ASP A 590 20.87 -19.59 -7.90
N GLU A 591 21.07 -18.40 -8.44
CA GLU A 591 22.38 -18.00 -9.01
C GLU A 591 23.46 -17.84 -7.92
N ASN A 592 23.05 -17.81 -6.65
CA ASN A 592 23.91 -17.59 -5.49
C ASN A 592 24.14 -18.84 -4.64
N GLN A 593 24.25 -20.01 -5.26
CA GLN A 593 24.62 -21.21 -4.52
C GLN A 593 26.01 -21.04 -3.91
N ASN A 594 26.15 -21.34 -2.63
CA ASN A 594 27.44 -21.37 -1.96
C ASN A 594 28.24 -22.61 -2.41
N PRO A 595 29.59 -22.55 -2.45
CA PRO A 595 30.43 -23.71 -2.75
C PRO A 595 30.17 -24.83 -1.73
N VAL A 596 29.94 -26.04 -2.22
CA VAL A 596 29.58 -27.23 -1.44
C VAL A 596 30.66 -28.28 -1.63
N ASP A 597 30.74 -29.27 -0.77
CA ASP A 597 31.65 -30.39 -0.91
C ASP A 597 31.19 -31.35 -2.05
N PRO A 598 32.11 -32.07 -2.68
CA PRO A 598 31.80 -32.89 -3.86
C PRO A 598 30.84 -34.05 -3.57
N ILE A 599 30.69 -34.49 -2.32
CA ILE A 599 29.78 -35.58 -1.95
C ILE A 599 28.35 -35.04 -1.92
N THR A 600 28.15 -33.83 -1.34
CA THR A 600 26.87 -33.14 -1.33
C THR A 600 26.43 -32.76 -2.73
N GLU A 601 27.35 -32.31 -3.60
CA GLU A 601 27.08 -32.06 -5.02
C GLU A 601 26.62 -33.33 -5.75
N ASN A 602 27.28 -34.46 -5.53
CA ASN A 602 26.85 -35.76 -6.04
C ASN A 602 25.43 -36.12 -5.61
N MET A 603 25.07 -35.88 -4.35
CA MET A 603 23.72 -36.12 -3.83
C MET A 603 22.67 -35.21 -4.47
N ALA A 604 23.02 -33.95 -4.70
CA ALA A 604 22.15 -32.99 -5.38
C ALA A 604 21.91 -33.38 -6.85
N ILE A 605 22.96 -33.81 -7.56
CA ILE A 605 22.89 -34.23 -8.96
C ILE A 605 22.05 -35.51 -9.10
N LEU A 606 22.17 -36.45 -8.16
CA LEU A 606 21.30 -37.65 -8.11
C LEU A 606 19.81 -37.29 -7.96
N GLN A 607 19.51 -36.18 -7.31
CA GLN A 607 18.16 -35.65 -7.17
C GLN A 607 17.74 -34.70 -8.32
N LEU A 608 18.56 -34.59 -9.37
CA LEU A 608 18.38 -33.64 -10.49
C LEU A 608 18.27 -32.16 -10.04
N LYS A 609 18.84 -31.81 -8.89
CA LYS A 609 18.95 -30.43 -8.45
C LYS A 609 20.08 -29.74 -9.20
N PRO A 610 19.91 -28.46 -9.58
CA PRO A 610 20.97 -27.70 -10.24
C PRO A 610 22.17 -27.54 -9.32
N CYS A 611 23.37 -27.86 -9.84
CA CYS A 611 24.64 -27.74 -9.13
C CYS A 611 25.59 -26.90 -9.99
N LYS A 612 26.34 -25.97 -9.40
CA LYS A 612 27.27 -25.07 -10.08
C LYS A 612 28.66 -25.20 -9.43
N ALA A 613 29.70 -25.22 -10.22
CA ALA A 613 31.07 -25.19 -9.72
C ALA A 613 31.50 -23.74 -9.42
N PHE A 614 32.39 -23.57 -8.43
CA PHE A 614 32.90 -22.24 -8.01
C PHE A 614 34.42 -22.21 -8.08
N LEU A 615 34.97 -21.03 -8.37
CA LEU A 615 36.41 -20.83 -8.61
C LEU A 615 37.31 -21.24 -7.41
N GLU A 616 36.75 -21.16 -6.20
CA GLU A 616 37.47 -21.38 -4.94
C GLU A 616 37.52 -22.86 -4.52
N GLN A 617 36.87 -23.78 -5.27
CA GLN A 617 36.84 -25.21 -4.97
C GLN A 617 38.11 -25.89 -5.46
N ASP A 618 38.49 -27.01 -4.79
CA ASP A 618 39.51 -27.91 -5.30
C ASP A 618 38.96 -28.74 -6.47
N HIS A 619 39.13 -28.21 -7.67
CA HIS A 619 38.57 -28.82 -8.88
C HIS A 619 39.14 -30.22 -9.17
N GLU A 620 40.38 -30.51 -8.77
CA GLU A 620 40.99 -31.79 -8.99
C GLU A 620 40.35 -32.87 -8.09
N ALA A 621 40.13 -32.54 -6.82
CA ALA A 621 39.43 -33.38 -5.88
C ALA A 621 37.97 -33.62 -6.28
N HIS A 622 37.23 -32.53 -6.68
CA HIS A 622 35.86 -32.64 -7.15
C HIS A 622 35.72 -33.55 -8.38
N ILE A 623 36.53 -33.33 -9.41
CA ILE A 623 36.55 -34.20 -10.61
C ILE A 623 36.79 -35.65 -10.24
N ALA A 624 37.78 -35.93 -9.36
CA ALA A 624 38.09 -37.29 -8.93
C ALA A 624 36.89 -37.95 -8.23
N VAL A 625 36.20 -37.24 -7.34
CA VAL A 625 35.04 -37.78 -6.60
C VAL A 625 33.86 -38.00 -7.55
N HIS A 626 33.56 -37.04 -8.43
CA HIS A 626 32.47 -37.18 -9.41
C HIS A 626 32.72 -38.32 -10.39
N MET A 627 33.95 -38.47 -10.88
CA MET A 627 34.32 -39.57 -11.77
C MET A 627 34.33 -40.91 -11.06
N SER A 628 34.69 -40.96 -9.76
CA SER A 628 34.62 -42.19 -8.96
C SER A 628 33.16 -42.65 -8.83
N MET A 629 32.22 -41.74 -8.59
CA MET A 629 30.80 -42.07 -8.55
C MET A 629 30.29 -42.61 -9.87
N LEU A 630 30.70 -42.04 -10.99
CA LEU A 630 30.30 -42.49 -12.33
C LEU A 630 30.82 -43.90 -12.65
N ASN A 631 32.03 -44.22 -12.15
CA ASN A 631 32.73 -45.49 -12.42
C ASN A 631 32.44 -46.58 -11.38
N ASP A 632 31.73 -46.30 -10.29
CA ASP A 632 31.38 -47.30 -9.28
C ASP A 632 30.32 -48.27 -9.83
N PRO A 633 30.60 -49.58 -9.93
CA PRO A 633 29.67 -50.57 -10.45
C PRO A 633 28.36 -50.69 -9.65
N LYS A 634 28.41 -50.41 -8.33
CA LYS A 634 27.22 -50.45 -7.46
C LYS A 634 26.30 -49.27 -7.74
N ILE A 635 26.87 -48.11 -7.88
CA ILE A 635 26.12 -46.90 -8.18
C ILE A 635 25.56 -46.95 -9.61
N ALA A 636 26.37 -47.42 -10.55
CA ALA A 636 25.95 -47.63 -11.95
C ALA A 636 24.77 -48.61 -12.07
N ALA A 637 24.75 -49.67 -11.26
CA ALA A 637 23.64 -50.62 -11.22
C ALA A 637 22.35 -50.03 -10.65
N VAL A 638 22.46 -49.19 -9.60
CA VAL A 638 21.30 -48.47 -9.00
C VAL A 638 20.79 -47.39 -9.96
N MET A 639 21.69 -46.59 -10.52
CA MET A 639 21.32 -45.58 -11.52
C MET A 639 20.70 -46.18 -12.77
N GLY A 640 21.13 -47.37 -13.20
CA GLY A 640 20.57 -48.04 -14.37
C GLY A 640 19.12 -48.47 -14.22
N GLN A 641 18.56 -48.48 -12.99
CA GLN A 641 17.15 -48.77 -12.70
C GLN A 641 16.28 -47.52 -12.64
N ASP A 642 16.90 -46.33 -12.61
CA ASP A 642 16.18 -45.07 -12.57
C ASP A 642 15.76 -44.63 -14.00
N PRO A 643 14.49 -44.28 -14.23
CA PRO A 643 14.03 -43.75 -15.52
C PRO A 643 14.79 -42.50 -15.98
N ASN A 644 15.38 -41.73 -15.04
CA ASN A 644 16.17 -40.54 -15.30
C ASN A 644 17.69 -40.78 -15.41
N ALA A 645 18.17 -42.02 -15.45
CA ALA A 645 19.59 -42.35 -15.47
C ALA A 645 20.42 -41.58 -16.50
N ASN A 646 19.88 -41.38 -17.69
CA ASN A 646 20.54 -40.64 -18.76
C ASN A 646 20.65 -39.14 -18.44
N ASN A 647 19.62 -38.54 -17.81
CA ASN A 647 19.62 -37.15 -17.40
C ASN A 647 20.58 -36.89 -16.24
N ILE A 648 20.66 -37.82 -15.28
CA ILE A 648 21.60 -37.76 -14.15
C ILE A 648 23.06 -37.85 -14.66
N LYS A 649 23.33 -38.75 -15.59
CA LYS A 649 24.66 -38.85 -16.22
C LYS A 649 25.03 -37.60 -16.99
N ALA A 650 24.07 -37.01 -17.72
CA ALA A 650 24.30 -35.80 -18.48
C ALA A 650 24.57 -34.60 -17.55
N ALA A 651 23.81 -34.49 -16.47
CA ALA A 651 24.00 -33.45 -15.47
C ALA A 651 25.34 -33.56 -14.76
N LEU A 652 25.72 -34.79 -14.34
CA LEU A 652 27.02 -35.06 -13.70
C LEU A 652 28.18 -34.73 -14.65
N MET A 653 28.08 -35.15 -15.92
CA MET A 653 29.13 -34.87 -16.92
C MET A 653 29.20 -33.34 -17.23
N ALA A 654 28.09 -32.64 -17.27
CA ALA A 654 28.08 -31.18 -17.43
C ALA A 654 28.79 -30.49 -16.26
N HIS A 655 28.49 -30.91 -15.02
CA HIS A 655 29.12 -30.37 -13.82
C HIS A 655 30.61 -30.66 -13.74
N VAL A 656 31.03 -31.87 -14.06
CA VAL A 656 32.46 -32.22 -14.21
C VAL A 656 33.16 -31.33 -15.25
N GLN A 657 32.49 -31.00 -16.34
CA GLN A 657 33.04 -30.12 -17.36
C GLN A 657 33.24 -28.67 -16.84
N GLU A 658 32.39 -28.18 -15.96
CA GLU A 658 32.57 -26.88 -15.28
C GLU A 658 33.85 -26.88 -14.43
N HIS A 659 34.06 -27.93 -13.62
CA HIS A 659 35.30 -28.07 -12.87
C HIS A 659 36.54 -28.20 -13.77
N VAL A 660 36.48 -28.92 -14.90
CA VAL A 660 37.57 -28.96 -15.87
C VAL A 660 37.85 -27.57 -16.46
N GLY A 661 36.83 -26.79 -16.74
CA GLY A 661 36.95 -25.39 -17.18
C GLY A 661 37.69 -24.52 -16.18
N PHE A 662 37.28 -24.57 -14.90
CA PHE A 662 37.93 -23.82 -13.83
C PHE A 662 39.37 -24.31 -13.57
N ARG A 663 39.64 -25.61 -13.61
CA ARG A 663 40.97 -26.14 -13.53
C ARG A 663 41.89 -25.60 -14.64
N PHE A 664 41.38 -25.58 -15.87
CA PHE A 664 42.10 -25.01 -17.01
C PHE A 664 42.39 -23.55 -16.83
N ARG A 665 41.41 -22.77 -16.28
CA ARG A 665 41.60 -21.38 -15.92
C ARG A 665 42.68 -21.19 -14.86
N MET A 666 42.72 -22.02 -13.82
CA MET A 666 43.77 -21.98 -12.80
C MET A 666 45.17 -22.30 -13.38
N GLN A 667 45.28 -23.28 -14.30
CA GLN A 667 46.52 -23.55 -14.99
C GLN A 667 47.03 -22.40 -15.83
N LEU A 668 46.10 -21.70 -16.51
CA LEU A 668 46.43 -20.45 -17.24
C LEU A 668 46.90 -19.34 -16.31
N GLN A 669 46.23 -19.15 -15.15
CA GLN A 669 46.64 -18.18 -14.15
C GLN A 669 48.04 -18.46 -13.59
N GLN A 670 48.36 -19.72 -13.33
CA GLN A 670 49.70 -20.13 -12.89
C GLN A 670 50.78 -19.84 -13.93
N GLN A 671 50.49 -20.03 -15.20
CA GLN A 671 51.45 -19.74 -16.28
C GLN A 671 51.61 -18.25 -16.58
N LEU A 672 50.51 -17.46 -16.42
CA LEU A 672 50.53 -16.03 -16.60
C LEU A 672 51.17 -15.30 -15.42
N GLY A 673 51.21 -15.91 -14.23
CA GLY A 673 51.64 -15.25 -12.99
C GLY A 673 50.74 -14.11 -12.52
N VAL A 674 49.56 -13.94 -13.12
CA VAL A 674 48.59 -12.87 -12.83
C VAL A 674 47.21 -13.51 -12.64
N GLN A 675 46.44 -13.02 -11.65
CA GLN A 675 45.06 -13.43 -11.48
C GLN A 675 44.19 -12.90 -12.63
N LEU A 676 43.44 -13.82 -13.26
CA LEU A 676 42.43 -13.45 -14.25
C LEU A 676 41.23 -12.80 -13.53
N PRO A 677 40.67 -11.72 -14.07
CA PRO A 677 39.52 -11.04 -13.47
C PRO A 677 38.31 -11.98 -13.33
N PRO A 678 37.45 -11.77 -12.32
CA PRO A 678 36.25 -12.57 -12.13
C PRO A 678 35.32 -12.51 -13.36
N GLU A 679 34.49 -13.52 -13.52
CA GLU A 679 33.50 -13.56 -14.61
C GLU A 679 32.57 -12.33 -14.52
N GLY A 680 32.40 -11.63 -15.65
CA GLY A 680 31.58 -10.42 -15.73
C GLY A 680 32.27 -9.10 -15.41
N ALA A 681 33.56 -9.10 -15.02
CA ALA A 681 34.28 -7.85 -14.77
C ALA A 681 34.49 -7.05 -16.06
N GLN A 682 34.02 -5.81 -16.05
CA GLN A 682 34.25 -4.86 -17.14
C GLN A 682 35.68 -4.32 -17.07
N MET A 683 36.46 -4.57 -18.10
CA MET A 683 37.81 -4.05 -18.24
C MET A 683 37.92 -3.06 -19.40
N PRO A 684 38.89 -2.11 -19.33
CA PRO A 684 39.20 -1.27 -20.47
C PRO A 684 39.57 -2.10 -21.70
N PRO A 685 39.17 -1.73 -22.91
CA PRO A 685 39.39 -2.51 -24.14
C PRO A 685 40.84 -2.85 -24.43
N GLU A 686 41.76 -1.95 -24.08
CA GLU A 686 43.21 -2.10 -24.31
C GLU A 686 43.81 -3.18 -23.38
N VAL A 687 43.36 -3.21 -22.10
CA VAL A 687 43.79 -4.23 -21.13
C VAL A 687 43.24 -5.58 -21.50
N ASN A 688 42.00 -5.63 -21.97
CA ASN A 688 41.35 -6.85 -22.43
C ASN A 688 42.03 -7.47 -23.66
N ALA A 689 42.48 -6.65 -24.61
CA ALA A 689 43.23 -7.09 -25.78
C ALA A 689 44.60 -7.63 -25.42
N GLN A 690 45.33 -7.00 -24.51
CA GLN A 690 46.64 -7.47 -24.03
C GLN A 690 46.50 -8.78 -23.24
N LEU A 691 45.50 -8.87 -22.37
CA LEU A 691 45.21 -10.07 -21.60
C LEU A 691 44.83 -11.24 -22.53
N ALA A 692 44.04 -11.00 -23.58
CA ALA A 692 43.66 -12.01 -24.57
C ALA A 692 44.86 -12.55 -25.33
N GLN A 693 45.84 -11.67 -25.68
CA GLN A 693 47.08 -12.12 -26.36
C GLN A 693 47.98 -12.94 -25.42
N LEU A 694 48.15 -12.52 -24.15
CA LEU A 694 48.89 -13.26 -23.16
C LEU A 694 48.22 -14.61 -22.83
N ALA A 695 46.91 -14.62 -22.68
CA ALA A 695 46.13 -15.84 -22.42
C ALA A 695 46.23 -16.81 -23.60
N ALA A 696 46.21 -16.33 -24.84
CA ALA A 696 46.41 -17.18 -26.02
C ALA A 696 47.81 -17.85 -26.07
N GLN A 697 48.86 -17.10 -25.70
CA GLN A 697 50.19 -17.67 -25.60
C GLN A 697 50.32 -18.68 -24.46
N ALA A 698 49.78 -18.41 -23.29
CA ALA A 698 49.75 -19.32 -22.16
C ALA A 698 48.96 -20.59 -22.46
N ALA A 699 47.78 -20.43 -23.11
CA ALA A 699 46.95 -21.56 -23.53
C ALA A 699 47.67 -22.48 -24.49
N SER A 700 48.43 -21.96 -25.44
CA SER A 700 49.24 -22.78 -26.36
C SER A 700 50.31 -23.59 -25.64
N GLN A 701 50.93 -23.03 -24.60
CA GLN A 701 51.91 -23.71 -23.77
C GLN A 701 51.27 -24.78 -22.87
N VAL A 702 50.09 -24.49 -22.26
CA VAL A 702 49.35 -25.47 -21.48
C VAL A 702 48.87 -26.63 -22.34
N VAL A 703 48.37 -26.38 -23.55
CA VAL A 703 48.01 -27.43 -24.50
C VAL A 703 49.19 -28.27 -24.90
N ALA A 704 50.38 -27.66 -25.19
CA ALA A 704 51.58 -28.40 -25.51
C ALA A 704 52.08 -29.25 -24.34
N ALA A 705 52.03 -28.74 -23.11
CA ALA A 705 52.40 -29.52 -21.90
C ALA A 705 51.40 -30.66 -21.65
N ASN A 706 50.13 -30.47 -21.79
CA ASN A 706 49.10 -31.51 -21.62
C ASN A 706 49.17 -32.55 -22.72
N GLN A 707 49.51 -32.17 -23.97
CA GLN A 707 49.73 -33.10 -25.05
C GLN A 707 51.01 -33.93 -24.83
N ALA A 708 52.07 -33.36 -24.29
CA ALA A 708 53.28 -34.10 -23.94
C ALA A 708 53.06 -35.10 -22.80
N GLN A 709 52.27 -34.71 -21.78
CA GLN A 709 51.87 -35.64 -20.71
C GLN A 709 50.95 -36.76 -21.22
N ALA A 710 49.99 -36.44 -22.08
CA ALA A 710 49.11 -37.44 -22.68
C ALA A 710 49.89 -38.43 -23.59
N ALA A 711 50.85 -37.91 -24.32
CA ALA A 711 51.73 -38.76 -25.13
C ALA A 711 52.63 -39.70 -24.28
N GLN A 712 53.13 -39.21 -23.13
CA GLN A 712 53.85 -40.05 -22.16
C GLN A 712 52.96 -41.11 -21.51
N ALA A 713 51.74 -40.77 -21.15
CA ALA A 713 50.74 -41.69 -20.58
C ALA A 713 50.30 -42.73 -21.62
N GLN A 714 50.14 -42.38 -22.89
CA GLN A 714 49.85 -43.27 -24.00
C GLN A 714 51.00 -44.20 -24.31
N ALA A 715 52.25 -43.74 -24.22
CA ALA A 715 53.44 -44.59 -24.38
C ALA A 715 53.59 -45.62 -23.24
N ALA A 716 53.17 -45.25 -22.02
CA ALA A 716 53.13 -46.17 -20.87
C ALA A 716 52.01 -47.25 -20.97
N GLN A 717 50.85 -46.86 -21.54
CA GLN A 717 49.72 -47.78 -21.76
C GLN A 717 49.78 -48.57 -23.04
N ALA A 718 50.54 -48.18 -24.04
CA ALA A 718 50.75 -48.92 -25.28
C ALA A 718 51.47 -50.22 -25.08
N MET A 719 52.00 -50.52 -23.89
CA MET A 719 52.58 -51.79 -23.50
C MET A 719 51.58 -52.78 -22.90
N GLN A 720 50.32 -52.43 -22.73
CA GLN A 720 49.32 -53.35 -22.17
C GLN A 720 47.99 -53.22 -22.94
N ASP A 721 47.70 -54.26 -23.72
CA ASP A 721 46.43 -54.69 -24.30
C ASP A 721 45.82 -53.93 -25.51
N PRO A 722 45.69 -54.63 -26.69
CA PRO A 722 45.16 -54.04 -27.94
C PRO A 722 43.66 -53.70 -27.93
N VAL A 723 42.86 -54.29 -27.07
CA VAL A 723 41.40 -54.08 -27.02
C VAL A 723 41.04 -52.78 -26.30
N VAL A 724 41.84 -52.43 -25.29
CA VAL A 724 41.68 -51.16 -24.56
C VAL A 724 42.13 -49.96 -25.42
N GLN A 725 43.08 -50.19 -26.36
CA GLN A 725 43.49 -49.10 -27.27
C GLN A 725 42.36 -48.66 -28.24
N MET A 726 41.47 -49.60 -28.65
CA MET A 726 40.37 -49.27 -29.56
C MET A 726 39.29 -48.54 -28.83
N GLN A 727 38.95 -48.88 -27.59
CA GLN A 727 37.97 -48.16 -26.77
C GLN A 727 38.44 -46.76 -26.33
N GLN A 728 39.73 -46.62 -26.00
CA GLN A 728 40.34 -45.33 -25.70
C GLN A 728 40.39 -44.40 -26.92
N LYS A 729 40.60 -44.93 -28.13
CA LYS A 729 40.60 -44.16 -29.35
C LYS A 729 39.19 -43.62 -29.68
N GLU A 730 38.15 -44.36 -29.38
CA GLU A 730 36.78 -44.00 -29.59
C GLU A 730 36.31 -42.94 -28.54
N LEU A 731 36.80 -43.02 -27.31
CA LEU A 731 36.59 -42.01 -26.27
C LEU A 731 37.31 -40.70 -26.59
N LEU A 732 38.55 -40.74 -27.03
CA LEU A 732 39.35 -39.59 -27.43
C LEU A 732 38.75 -38.82 -28.64
N LEU A 733 38.18 -39.56 -29.61
CA LEU A 733 37.48 -38.93 -30.72
C LEU A 733 36.17 -38.26 -30.29
N LYS A 734 35.42 -38.81 -29.32
CA LYS A 734 34.25 -38.21 -28.73
C LYS A 734 34.59 -36.97 -27.87
N GLU A 735 35.69 -37.03 -27.15
CA GLU A 735 36.19 -35.91 -26.36
C GLU A 735 36.66 -34.73 -27.24
N GLN A 736 37.34 -35.02 -28.37
CA GLN A 736 37.69 -34.03 -29.36
C GLN A 736 36.43 -33.39 -30.00
N GLU A 737 35.43 -34.19 -30.33
CA GLU A 737 34.16 -33.67 -30.88
C GLU A 737 33.40 -32.81 -29.90
N ILE A 738 33.51 -33.09 -28.59
CA ILE A 738 32.92 -32.29 -27.52
C ILE A 738 33.74 -31.01 -27.26
N GLN A 739 35.06 -31.06 -27.33
CA GLN A 739 35.94 -29.91 -27.22
C GLN A 739 35.78 -28.94 -28.40
N ASP A 740 35.64 -29.42 -29.60
CA ASP A 740 35.40 -28.59 -30.79
C ASP A 740 34.03 -27.96 -30.74
N LYS A 741 32.99 -28.64 -30.26
CA LYS A 741 31.67 -28.05 -30.04
C LYS A 741 31.69 -26.96 -28.97
N ARG A 742 32.45 -27.13 -27.88
CA ARG A 742 32.61 -26.12 -26.85
C ARG A 742 33.44 -24.92 -27.29
N PHE A 743 34.48 -25.14 -28.04
CA PHE A 743 35.27 -24.03 -28.60
C PHE A 743 34.41 -23.16 -29.50
N ILE A 744 33.57 -23.74 -30.32
CA ILE A 744 32.57 -23.02 -31.13
C ILE A 744 31.54 -22.29 -30.27
N GLU A 745 31.16 -22.87 -29.16
CA GLU A 745 30.15 -22.24 -28.27
C GLU A 745 30.75 -21.09 -27.45
N ILE A 746 32.00 -21.24 -26.98
CA ILE A 746 32.76 -20.16 -26.32
C ILE A 746 33.06 -19.01 -27.30
N GLU A 747 33.40 -19.37 -28.55
CA GLU A 747 33.63 -18.37 -29.60
C GLU A 747 32.33 -17.63 -29.99
N LYS A 748 31.19 -18.33 -30.04
CA LYS A 748 29.88 -17.71 -30.21
C LYS A 748 29.52 -16.79 -29.06
N LEU A 749 29.83 -17.17 -27.81
CA LEU A 749 29.63 -16.32 -26.63
C LEU A 749 30.55 -15.10 -26.60
N LYS A 750 31.81 -15.25 -27.06
CA LYS A 750 32.72 -14.12 -27.23
C LYS A 750 32.23 -13.16 -28.32
N THR A 751 31.84 -13.71 -29.46
CA THR A 751 31.30 -12.90 -30.57
C THR A 751 30.02 -12.19 -30.21
N GLN A 752 29.13 -12.80 -29.40
CA GLN A 752 27.93 -12.14 -28.89
C GLN A 752 28.28 -11.02 -27.88
N LYS A 753 29.30 -11.23 -27.02
CA LYS A 753 29.78 -10.16 -26.12
C LYS A 753 30.45 -9.01 -26.90
N GLU A 754 31.23 -9.31 -27.93
CA GLU A 754 31.81 -8.29 -28.82
C GLU A 754 30.75 -7.52 -29.61
N ILE A 755 29.75 -8.19 -30.13
CA ILE A 755 28.61 -7.54 -30.80
C ILE A 755 27.84 -6.64 -29.82
N ALA A 756 27.63 -7.06 -28.54
CA ALA A 756 27.00 -6.25 -27.52
C ALA A 756 27.87 -5.04 -27.11
N MET A 757 29.21 -5.20 -27.05
CA MET A 757 30.12 -4.09 -26.82
C MET A 757 30.14 -3.11 -28.00
N ILE A 758 30.23 -3.60 -29.24
CA ILE A 758 30.19 -2.78 -30.44
C ILE A 758 28.87 -2.01 -30.55
N ASN A 759 27.75 -2.63 -30.20
CA ASN A 759 26.44 -1.95 -30.16
C ASN A 759 26.35 -0.89 -29.05
N ASN A 760 26.99 -1.09 -27.89
CA ASN A 760 27.08 -0.07 -26.84
C ASN A 760 28.05 1.06 -27.20
N GLU A 761 29.19 0.74 -27.82
CA GLU A 761 30.13 1.74 -28.34
C GLU A 761 29.53 2.55 -29.49
N ALA A 762 28.80 1.89 -30.42
CA ALA A 762 28.06 2.56 -31.47
C ALA A 762 26.98 3.51 -30.91
N LYS A 763 26.29 3.10 -29.82
CA LYS A 763 25.32 3.95 -29.14
C LYS A 763 25.96 5.17 -28.45
N LEU A 764 27.12 4.98 -27.83
CA LEU A 764 27.90 6.07 -27.22
C LEU A 764 28.48 7.02 -28.27
N LEU A 765 28.93 6.49 -29.42
CA LEU A 765 29.41 7.30 -30.53
C LEU A 765 28.29 8.09 -31.19
N ILE A 766 27.11 7.49 -31.38
CA ILE A 766 25.92 8.19 -31.91
C ILE A 766 25.49 9.30 -30.95
N GLN A 767 25.46 9.06 -29.65
CA GLN A 767 25.18 10.12 -28.65
C GLN A 767 26.26 11.20 -28.60
N GLY A 768 27.52 10.83 -28.83
CA GLY A 768 28.63 11.77 -28.91
C GLY A 768 28.60 12.63 -30.20
N GLU A 769 28.14 12.06 -31.31
CA GLU A 769 27.95 12.77 -32.59
C GLU A 769 26.69 13.67 -32.54
N GLU A 770 25.58 13.22 -31.96
CA GLU A 770 24.40 14.06 -31.73
C GLU A 770 24.72 15.27 -30.83
N ALA A 771 25.53 15.09 -29.77
CA ALA A 771 26.00 16.20 -28.94
C ALA A 771 26.94 17.16 -29.69
N LYS A 772 27.73 16.67 -30.65
CA LYS A 772 28.57 17.52 -31.52
C LYS A 772 27.74 18.26 -32.57
N VAL A 773 26.70 17.62 -33.11
CA VAL A 773 25.78 18.23 -34.04
C VAL A 773 24.94 19.30 -33.37
N ASP A 774 24.45 19.05 -32.13
CA ASP A 774 23.75 20.05 -31.32
C ASP A 774 24.65 21.25 -30.92
N ALA A 775 25.91 20.98 -30.65
CA ALA A 775 26.91 22.06 -30.39
C ALA A 775 27.22 22.86 -31.65
N LEU A 776 27.24 22.21 -32.84
CA LEU A 776 27.42 22.86 -34.15
C LEU A 776 26.18 23.70 -34.53
N PHE A 777 24.96 23.17 -34.27
CA PHE A 777 23.73 23.94 -34.50
C PHE A 777 23.62 25.17 -33.59
N LYS A 778 23.97 25.02 -32.29
CA LYS A 778 24.05 26.16 -31.36
C LYS A 778 25.13 27.15 -31.75
N GLY A 779 26.22 26.68 -32.37
CA GLY A 779 27.28 27.55 -32.92
C GLY A 779 26.83 28.29 -34.16
N MET A 780 26.02 27.68 -35.02
CA MET A 780 25.43 28.29 -36.20
C MET A 780 24.35 29.32 -35.89
N ASP A 781 23.54 29.08 -34.86
CA ASP A 781 22.54 30.06 -34.39
C ASP A 781 23.13 31.31 -33.79
N MET A 782 24.33 31.22 -33.20
CA MET A 782 25.08 32.41 -32.75
C MET A 782 25.81 33.16 -33.87
N ALA A 783 26.13 32.47 -34.98
CA ALA A 783 26.79 33.10 -36.16
C ALA A 783 25.79 33.77 -37.10
N THR A 784 24.52 33.30 -37.11
CA THR A 784 23.45 33.88 -37.92
C THR A 784 22.74 35.08 -37.32
N SER A 785 22.93 35.31 -36.02
CA SER A 785 22.37 36.51 -35.34
C SER A 785 23.25 37.76 -35.43
N GLN A 786 24.42 37.68 -36.10
CA GLN A 786 25.29 38.87 -36.34
C GLN A 786 25.37 39.34 -37.78
N GLN A 787 24.67 38.71 -38.72
CA GLN A 787 24.62 39.17 -40.08
C GLN A 787 23.20 39.12 -40.67
N ASN A 788 22.33 39.98 -40.27
CA ASN A 788 21.25 40.47 -41.12
C ASN A 788 20.61 41.75 -40.58
N LEU A 789 21.33 42.81 -40.74
CA LEU A 789 20.74 44.14 -40.96
C LEU A 789 21.03 44.47 -42.45
N GLY A 790 20.02 44.46 -43.28
CA GLY A 790 20.11 45.01 -44.62
C GLY A 790 19.32 44.32 -45.71
N GLY A 791 18.06 44.65 -45.85
CA GLY A 791 17.54 45.02 -47.20
C GLY A 791 16.85 44.01 -48.08
N VAL A 792 15.57 44.26 -48.24
CA VAL A 792 14.79 44.23 -49.53
C VAL A 792 14.11 42.90 -49.94
N ALA A 793 12.82 42.94 -49.90
CA ALA A 793 11.82 42.08 -50.59
C ALA A 793 11.83 42.34 -52.15
N PRO A 794 10.97 41.80 -53.05
CA PRO A 794 10.09 40.64 -52.90
C PRO A 794 10.05 39.76 -54.20
N ALA A 795 9.25 38.74 -54.24
CA ALA A 795 8.30 38.34 -55.27
C ALA A 795 8.22 36.85 -55.65
N ALA A 796 6.96 36.43 -55.63
CA ALA A 796 6.33 35.47 -56.51
C ALA A 796 6.44 33.97 -56.32
N THR A 797 5.29 33.41 -55.94
CA THR A 797 4.77 32.05 -56.24
C THR A 797 4.90 31.69 -57.76
N PRO A 798 4.77 30.41 -58.23
CA PRO A 798 3.59 29.59 -58.02
C PRO A 798 3.77 28.03 -57.99
N THR A 799 2.77 27.42 -57.39
CA THR A 799 1.96 26.24 -57.79
C THR A 799 2.53 24.95 -58.37
N THR A 800 1.77 23.91 -57.94
CA THR A 800 1.51 22.56 -58.50
C THR A 800 2.54 21.49 -58.11
N GLY A 801 2.17 20.32 -57.66
CA GLY A 801 1.01 19.47 -57.76
C GLY A 801 1.47 18.04 -57.79
N ALA A 802 0.70 17.23 -57.17
CA ALA A 802 0.63 15.79 -57.11
C ALA A 802 1.01 15.19 -55.77
#